data_62e0de6c5fb4e6a2d3c4794a7395198a
#
_entry.id   62e0de6c5fb4e6a2d3c4794a7395198a
#
_cell.length_a   1.000
_cell.length_b   1.000
_cell.length_c   1.000
_cell.angle_alpha   90.00
_cell.angle_beta   90.00
_cell.angle_gamma   90.00
#
_symmetry.space_group_name_H-M   'P 1'
#
loop_
_entity.id
_entity.type
_entity.pdbx_description
1 polymer ?
#
loop_
_entity_poly.entity_id
_entity_poly.type
_entity_poly.pdbx_seq_one_letter_code
_entity_poly.pdbx_strand_id
1 'polypeptide(L)'
;MTLAEIKVGQDAVLRTIGGQGELRHHLLDMGLTPGTEVTLRKVAPMGDPIEVELRGYELTLRLADAAKIEVDNVHETDRAARSETRHAPVPHPGVGELRKAASYHDRKAGREIAKGQPLRFALAGNQNCGKTTLFNQLTGSNQHVGNFPGVTVDRKDGTIRGHAEATVTDLPGIYSLSPYSSEEIVTRDFLLNTHPDGIINIVDATNIERNLYLTMQLMELGIPMVLALNMMDEVRANGGTIMVNELEELLGVPVVPISAAKNEGIDELVEHALHVARHREVPGRIDFCDATDGKDGAVHRCIHAVAHLIEDHAQRAGLPLRFAATKLVEGDQLIEAALQLDENETELLGHTIAELENETGLDREAALADMRFTFIERLCDKTVVRPGESREHKRSVAMDKVLTGKYTALPCFIGIMALVFWLTFGVIGAALSDLLTLGIDAVTNAADHALTAYGINPVVHSLVIDGIFAGVGSVLSFLPVIVTLFFFLSILEDTGYMARVAFVMDQLLRRVGLSGRSFVPMLIGFGCSVPAIMATRTLSSDRDRKMTILLTPFMSCSAKLPIYALFTTAFFPRQWRAVVMVGLYLTGIVCGILYALVLKLTRYKGEPVPFVMELPNYRFPSARSVGQLIWEKAKDFLQKAFTIIFVATVLIWFLQTFDTRLNVAAPDTSLLALIGSWVAPIFKPLGFGDWRVSTALITGFTAKESVVSTLTVLLGGDTAALSTMFTPFTAVVFLVFTLLYTPCVAAVAAAKRELGSAKAAAGVVVMQCGIAWVVAFVVHCIGTLLGFV
;
A
#
# COMPACT_ATOMS: atom_id res chain seq x y z
N MET A 1 28.72 10.93 -19.33
CA MET A 1 27.82 11.76 -18.53
C MET A 1 26.80 10.86 -17.87
N THR A 2 26.32 11.19 -16.68
CA THR A 2 25.32 10.37 -15.99
C THR A 2 23.93 10.96 -16.11
N LEU A 3 22.89 10.13 -15.98
CA LEU A 3 21.50 10.58 -16.01
C LEU A 3 21.16 11.61 -14.91
N ALA A 4 21.91 11.59 -13.81
CA ALA A 4 21.79 12.58 -12.72
C ALA A 4 22.30 13.98 -13.10
N GLU A 5 23.08 14.12 -14.16
CA GLU A 5 23.72 15.39 -14.59
C GLU A 5 22.94 16.11 -15.68
N ILE A 6 21.94 15.49 -16.33
CA ILE A 6 21.11 16.13 -17.35
C ILE A 6 20.14 17.13 -16.73
N LYS A 7 19.72 18.12 -17.50
CA LYS A 7 18.81 19.18 -17.06
C LYS A 7 17.37 18.89 -17.45
N VAL A 8 16.44 19.46 -16.70
CA VAL A 8 15.01 19.38 -17.02
C VAL A 8 14.74 19.91 -18.43
N GLY A 9 14.08 19.11 -19.25
CA GLY A 9 13.77 19.40 -20.65
C GLY A 9 14.89 18.98 -21.63
N GLN A 10 15.85 18.16 -21.19
CA GLN A 10 16.83 17.53 -22.08
C GLN A 10 16.49 16.06 -22.31
N ASP A 11 16.74 15.61 -23.51
CA ASP A 11 16.70 14.22 -23.96
C ASP A 11 18.13 13.66 -23.94
N ALA A 12 18.25 12.38 -23.61
CA ALA A 12 19.50 11.65 -23.61
C ALA A 12 19.26 10.19 -23.99
N VAL A 13 20.26 9.54 -24.59
CA VAL A 13 20.21 8.11 -24.91
C VAL A 13 20.97 7.34 -23.84
N LEU A 14 20.34 6.30 -23.28
CA LEU A 14 20.99 5.44 -22.30
C LEU A 14 22.10 4.63 -22.94
N ARG A 15 23.30 4.66 -22.36
CA ARG A 15 24.45 3.89 -22.81
C ARG A 15 24.64 2.63 -22.00
N THR A 16 24.72 2.78 -20.67
CA THR A 16 24.89 1.67 -19.75
C THR A 16 24.02 1.87 -18.51
N ILE A 17 23.44 0.80 -18.02
CA ILE A 17 22.75 0.77 -16.73
C ILE A 17 23.69 0.11 -15.71
N GLY A 18 24.34 0.97 -14.91
CA GLY A 18 25.27 0.51 -13.86
C GLY A 18 24.56 -0.02 -12.62
N GLY A 19 25.35 -0.58 -11.71
CA GLY A 19 24.87 -1.26 -10.52
C GLY A 19 24.90 -2.78 -10.67
N GLN A 20 24.57 -3.50 -9.62
CA GLN A 20 24.51 -4.97 -9.59
C GLN A 20 23.30 -5.42 -8.78
N GLY A 21 22.81 -6.64 -9.05
CA GLY A 21 21.75 -7.29 -8.31
C GLY A 21 20.33 -6.77 -8.62
N GLU A 22 19.43 -6.99 -7.68
CA GLU A 22 17.97 -6.86 -7.84
C GLU A 22 17.51 -5.47 -8.36
N LEU A 23 18.17 -4.38 -7.94
CA LEU A 23 17.80 -3.04 -8.40
C LEU A 23 18.04 -2.86 -9.90
N ARG A 24 19.18 -3.35 -10.40
CA ARG A 24 19.53 -3.25 -11.81
C ARG A 24 18.54 -4.03 -12.67
N HIS A 25 18.23 -5.27 -12.30
CA HIS A 25 17.17 -6.05 -12.94
C HIS A 25 15.86 -5.28 -12.99
N HIS A 26 15.45 -4.69 -11.86
CA HIS A 26 14.21 -3.94 -11.80
C HIS A 26 14.21 -2.73 -12.72
N LEU A 27 15.32 -2.00 -12.86
CA LEU A 27 15.44 -0.87 -13.79
C LEU A 27 15.34 -1.33 -15.25
N LEU A 28 15.95 -2.46 -15.61
CA LEU A 28 15.83 -3.06 -16.94
C LEU A 28 14.40 -3.52 -17.23
N ASP A 29 13.74 -4.20 -16.28
CA ASP A 29 12.33 -4.63 -16.38
C ASP A 29 11.38 -3.42 -16.52
N MET A 30 11.80 -2.24 -16.02
CA MET A 30 11.09 -0.98 -16.18
C MET A 30 11.41 -0.28 -17.50
N GLY A 31 12.13 -0.90 -18.43
CA GLY A 31 12.41 -0.38 -19.76
C GLY A 31 13.58 0.59 -19.87
N LEU A 32 14.38 0.74 -18.82
CA LEU A 32 15.65 1.43 -18.90
C LEU A 32 16.67 0.49 -19.55
N THR A 33 16.66 0.36 -20.87
CA THR A 33 17.60 -0.49 -21.62
C THR A 33 18.60 0.37 -22.38
N PRO A 34 19.83 -0.11 -22.65
CA PRO A 34 20.78 0.61 -23.49
C PRO A 34 20.18 0.93 -24.85
N GLY A 35 20.38 2.15 -25.33
CA GLY A 35 19.76 2.64 -26.57
C GLY A 35 18.42 3.35 -26.38
N THR A 36 17.77 3.24 -25.23
CA THR A 36 16.50 3.92 -24.95
C THR A 36 16.72 5.43 -24.77
N GLU A 37 15.90 6.23 -25.44
CA GLU A 37 15.85 7.68 -25.24
C GLU A 37 15.04 8.02 -23.99
N VAL A 38 15.59 8.87 -23.13
CA VAL A 38 14.96 9.33 -21.90
C VAL A 38 14.93 10.85 -21.82
N THR A 39 13.83 11.43 -21.33
CA THR A 39 13.68 12.88 -21.13
C THR A 39 13.60 13.17 -19.64
N LEU A 40 14.40 14.09 -19.10
CA LEU A 40 14.22 14.54 -17.71
C LEU A 40 13.07 15.54 -17.64
N ARG A 41 11.95 15.11 -17.04
CA ARG A 41 10.71 15.93 -16.96
C ARG A 41 10.74 16.90 -15.78
N LYS A 42 11.08 16.42 -14.60
CA LYS A 42 11.15 17.27 -13.40
C LYS A 42 12.03 16.67 -12.31
N VAL A 43 12.33 17.53 -11.32
CA VAL A 43 13.06 17.15 -10.10
C VAL A 43 12.19 17.47 -8.91
N ALA A 44 12.15 16.60 -7.90
CA ALA A 44 11.38 16.81 -6.68
C ALA A 44 11.79 18.15 -6.00
N PRO A 45 10.91 18.77 -5.21
CA PRO A 45 11.16 20.10 -4.60
C PRO A 45 12.46 20.21 -3.80
N MET A 46 12.90 19.10 -3.19
CA MET A 46 14.14 19.02 -2.41
C MET A 46 15.37 18.62 -3.24
N GLY A 47 15.22 18.43 -4.56
CA GLY A 47 16.30 18.06 -5.47
C GLY A 47 16.40 16.57 -5.78
N ASP A 48 15.68 15.71 -5.08
CA ASP A 48 15.69 14.25 -5.22
C ASP A 48 14.36 13.68 -4.68
N PRO A 49 13.68 12.75 -5.38
CA PRO A 49 14.04 12.07 -6.63
C PRO A 49 13.83 12.91 -7.90
N ILE A 50 14.29 12.36 -9.04
CA ILE A 50 14.01 12.88 -10.38
C ILE A 50 12.91 12.09 -11.07
N GLU A 51 12.24 12.71 -12.04
CA GLU A 51 11.23 12.07 -12.89
C GLU A 51 11.69 12.12 -14.33
N VAL A 52 11.77 10.97 -14.95
CA VAL A 52 12.17 10.78 -16.35
C VAL A 52 11.00 10.20 -17.14
N GLU A 53 10.85 10.63 -18.37
CA GLU A 53 9.95 10.02 -19.36
C GLU A 53 10.75 9.10 -20.24
N LEU A 54 10.25 7.89 -20.46
CA LEU A 54 10.78 6.90 -21.39
C LEU A 54 9.61 6.09 -21.97
N ARG A 55 9.71 5.70 -23.24
CA ARG A 55 8.73 4.84 -23.92
C ARG A 55 7.25 5.25 -23.67
N GLY A 56 7.00 6.56 -23.47
CA GLY A 56 5.65 7.11 -23.30
C GLY A 56 5.06 7.04 -21.89
N TYR A 57 5.84 6.69 -20.87
CA TYR A 57 5.44 6.76 -19.44
C TYR A 57 6.49 7.46 -18.59
N GLU A 58 6.09 7.90 -17.40
CA GLU A 58 6.92 8.63 -16.45
C GLU A 58 7.40 7.71 -15.34
N LEU A 59 8.69 7.74 -15.04
CA LEU A 59 9.35 6.95 -14.01
C LEU A 59 10.10 7.85 -13.04
N THR A 60 9.97 7.60 -11.74
CA THR A 60 10.75 8.33 -10.72
C THR A 60 11.97 7.52 -10.31
N LEU A 61 13.12 8.19 -10.23
CA LEU A 61 14.40 7.61 -9.83
C LEU A 61 15.07 8.48 -8.78
N ARG A 62 15.78 7.87 -7.84
CA ARG A 62 16.69 8.61 -6.94
C ARG A 62 17.92 9.08 -7.70
N LEU A 63 18.45 10.25 -7.35
CA LEU A 63 19.69 10.75 -7.94
C LEU A 63 20.85 9.76 -7.77
N ALA A 64 20.92 9.07 -6.63
CA ALA A 64 21.95 8.05 -6.38
C ALA A 64 21.87 6.86 -7.34
N ASP A 65 20.68 6.52 -7.83
CA ASP A 65 20.47 5.45 -8.82
C ASP A 65 20.67 5.99 -10.24
N ALA A 66 20.17 7.20 -10.53
CA ALA A 66 20.43 7.91 -11.79
C ALA A 66 21.92 8.19 -12.05
N ALA A 67 22.72 8.40 -10.99
CA ALA A 67 24.16 8.58 -11.09
C ALA A 67 24.93 7.32 -11.54
N LYS A 68 24.28 6.14 -11.50
CA LYS A 68 24.83 4.87 -11.97
C LYS A 68 24.51 4.59 -13.44
N ILE A 69 23.65 5.41 -14.06
CA ILE A 69 23.19 5.25 -15.44
C ILE A 69 23.97 6.24 -16.30
N GLU A 70 24.76 5.70 -17.24
CA GLU A 70 25.50 6.52 -18.20
C GLU A 70 24.63 6.87 -19.41
N VAL A 71 24.73 8.10 -19.86
CA VAL A 71 23.98 8.63 -21.00
C VAL A 71 24.90 9.30 -22.01
N ASP A 72 24.51 9.21 -23.28
CA ASP A 72 25.14 9.88 -24.42
C ASP A 72 24.10 10.72 -25.15
N ASN A 73 24.55 11.48 -26.16
CA ASN A 73 23.69 12.19 -27.12
C ASN A 73 22.68 13.17 -26.48
N VAL A 74 23.14 13.93 -25.47
CA VAL A 74 22.28 14.88 -24.74
C VAL A 74 21.93 16.07 -25.60
N HIS A 75 20.64 16.34 -25.79
CA HIS A 75 20.12 17.48 -26.56
C HIS A 75 18.85 18.06 -25.93
N GLU A 76 18.43 19.23 -26.33
CA GLU A 76 17.16 19.80 -25.87
C GLU A 76 16.00 19.11 -26.56
N THR A 77 14.93 18.82 -25.79
CA THR A 77 13.73 18.13 -26.29
C THR A 77 13.05 18.93 -27.38
N ASP A 78 13.04 18.42 -28.60
CA ASP A 78 12.28 19.01 -29.71
C ASP A 78 10.81 18.58 -29.62
N ARG A 79 10.00 19.39 -28.97
CA ARG A 79 8.55 19.14 -28.78
C ARG A 79 7.76 19.23 -30.09
N ALA A 80 8.29 19.86 -31.12
CA ALA A 80 7.61 20.01 -32.39
C ALA A 80 7.64 18.70 -33.21
N ALA A 81 8.71 17.94 -33.16
CA ALA A 81 8.88 16.69 -33.92
C ALA A 81 7.95 15.55 -33.45
N ARG A 82 7.62 15.50 -32.14
CA ARG A 82 6.73 14.44 -31.59
C ARG A 82 5.23 14.66 -31.85
N SER A 83 4.82 15.78 -32.43
CA SER A 83 3.41 16.21 -32.57
C SER A 83 2.76 15.87 -33.92
N GLU A 84 3.46 15.36 -34.94
CA GLU A 84 2.97 15.36 -36.30
C GLU A 84 2.45 14.06 -36.92
N THR A 85 2.46 12.94 -36.19
CA THR A 85 1.77 11.72 -36.66
C THR A 85 0.28 11.74 -36.30
N ARG A 86 -0.46 12.66 -36.94
CA ARG A 86 -1.94 12.61 -36.93
C ARG A 86 -2.41 11.51 -37.87
N HIS A 87 -2.50 10.30 -37.37
CA HIS A 87 -3.29 9.26 -38.03
C HIS A 87 -4.76 9.56 -37.86
N ALA A 88 -5.55 9.42 -38.93
CA ALA A 88 -7.00 9.52 -38.81
C ALA A 88 -7.52 8.47 -37.84
N PRO A 89 -8.53 8.79 -37.01
CA PRO A 89 -9.09 7.81 -36.07
C PRO A 89 -9.63 6.62 -36.86
N VAL A 90 -9.03 5.45 -36.62
CA VAL A 90 -9.52 4.19 -37.18
C VAL A 90 -10.65 3.70 -36.28
N PRO A 91 -11.84 3.38 -36.84
CA PRO A 91 -12.93 2.83 -36.01
C PRO A 91 -12.45 1.58 -35.30
N HIS A 92 -12.82 1.43 -34.04
CA HIS A 92 -12.50 0.23 -33.24
C HIS A 92 -13.14 -0.98 -33.94
N PRO A 93 -12.38 -2.04 -34.26
CA PRO A 93 -12.85 -3.15 -35.09
C PRO A 93 -13.93 -4.03 -34.42
N GLY A 94 -14.25 -3.75 -33.15
CA GLY A 94 -15.12 -4.61 -32.36
C GLY A 94 -14.32 -5.73 -31.67
N VAL A 95 -14.98 -6.80 -31.35
CA VAL A 95 -14.45 -7.92 -30.58
C VAL A 95 -13.45 -8.76 -31.39
N GLY A 96 -12.43 -9.30 -30.72
CA GLY A 96 -11.47 -10.26 -31.26
C GLY A 96 -12.15 -11.52 -31.88
N GLU A 97 -11.36 -12.41 -32.41
CA GLU A 97 -11.81 -13.68 -33.07
C GLU A 97 -12.62 -13.53 -34.38
N LEU A 98 -12.54 -12.42 -35.06
CA LEU A 98 -13.22 -12.29 -36.36
C LEU A 98 -12.60 -13.15 -37.48
N ARG A 99 -11.44 -13.72 -37.30
CA ARG A 99 -10.76 -14.60 -38.27
C ARG A 99 -10.63 -16.03 -37.74
N LYS A 100 -10.99 -16.98 -38.55
CA LYS A 100 -10.97 -18.42 -38.29
C LYS A 100 -9.56 -19.05 -38.11
N ALA A 101 -8.51 -18.28 -38.01
CA ALA A 101 -7.13 -18.74 -37.97
C ALA A 101 -6.27 -18.05 -36.91
N ALA A 102 -6.80 -17.88 -35.70
CA ALA A 102 -5.98 -17.45 -34.58
C ALA A 102 -5.07 -18.60 -34.13
N SER A 103 -3.76 -18.36 -34.14
CA SER A 103 -2.75 -19.40 -33.91
C SER A 103 -2.78 -20.06 -32.52
N TYR A 104 -3.50 -19.48 -31.57
CA TYR A 104 -3.64 -20.05 -30.23
C TYR A 104 -4.64 -21.23 -30.16
N HIS A 105 -5.62 -21.31 -31.10
CA HIS A 105 -6.54 -22.45 -31.18
C HIS A 105 -5.85 -23.77 -31.55
N ASP A 106 -4.70 -23.70 -32.17
CA ASP A 106 -3.96 -24.88 -32.64
C ASP A 106 -3.07 -25.50 -31.54
N ARG A 107 -2.81 -24.77 -30.46
CA ARG A 107 -1.93 -25.22 -29.36
C ARG A 107 -2.75 -25.56 -28.13
N LYS A 108 -2.78 -26.85 -27.77
CA LYS A 108 -3.49 -27.35 -26.58
C LYS A 108 -2.55 -28.06 -25.61
N ALA A 109 -2.63 -27.70 -24.31
CA ALA A 109 -1.87 -28.35 -23.24
C ALA A 109 -2.73 -29.39 -22.52
N GLY A 110 -2.87 -30.59 -23.10
CA GLY A 110 -3.58 -31.72 -22.49
C GLY A 110 -5.03 -31.90 -22.93
N ARG A 111 -5.82 -32.66 -22.13
CA ARG A 111 -7.23 -32.97 -22.45
C ARG A 111 -8.15 -31.82 -22.02
N GLU A 112 -9.21 -31.61 -22.80
CA GLU A 112 -10.26 -30.66 -22.49
C GLU A 112 -10.94 -30.92 -21.13
N ILE A 113 -11.26 -29.85 -20.42
CA ILE A 113 -11.94 -29.91 -19.12
C ILE A 113 -13.46 -29.98 -19.38
N ALA A 114 -14.12 -31.01 -18.84
CA ALA A 114 -15.55 -31.22 -19.04
C ALA A 114 -16.39 -30.07 -18.46
N LYS A 115 -17.51 -29.75 -19.11
CA LYS A 115 -18.47 -28.75 -18.60
C LYS A 115 -18.92 -29.09 -17.18
N GLY A 116 -18.86 -28.12 -16.27
CA GLY A 116 -19.29 -28.30 -14.87
C GLY A 116 -18.13 -28.68 -13.91
N GLN A 117 -16.93 -28.96 -14.41
CA GLN A 117 -15.78 -29.10 -13.53
C GLN A 117 -15.28 -27.73 -13.04
N PRO A 118 -14.77 -27.65 -11.79
CA PRO A 118 -14.27 -26.38 -11.23
C PRO A 118 -13.08 -25.86 -12.02
N LEU A 119 -13.09 -24.57 -12.31
CA LEU A 119 -12.01 -23.84 -12.97
C LEU A 119 -11.43 -22.81 -12.03
N ARG A 120 -10.11 -22.67 -12.01
CA ARG A 120 -9.39 -21.69 -11.19
C ARG A 120 -8.63 -20.72 -12.09
N PHE A 121 -8.97 -19.44 -11.96
CA PHE A 121 -8.32 -18.37 -12.70
C PHE A 121 -7.40 -17.56 -11.79
N ALA A 122 -6.27 -17.12 -12.33
CA ALA A 122 -5.40 -16.11 -11.76
C ALA A 122 -5.64 -14.77 -12.45
N LEU A 123 -5.94 -13.71 -11.70
CA LEU A 123 -6.01 -12.35 -12.23
C LEU A 123 -4.64 -11.68 -12.03
N ALA A 124 -3.90 -11.47 -13.11
CA ALA A 124 -2.57 -10.90 -13.10
C ALA A 124 -2.50 -9.60 -13.90
N GLY A 125 -1.62 -8.69 -13.53
CA GLY A 125 -1.39 -7.43 -14.25
C GLY A 125 -0.58 -6.44 -13.42
N ASN A 126 -0.19 -5.35 -14.05
CA ASN A 126 0.63 -4.30 -13.44
C ASN A 126 -0.10 -3.58 -12.31
N GLN A 127 0.65 -2.81 -11.51
CA GLN A 127 0.04 -1.88 -10.56
C GLN A 127 -0.76 -0.82 -11.34
N ASN A 128 -1.89 -0.39 -10.80
CA ASN A 128 -2.78 0.64 -11.37
C ASN A 128 -3.46 0.29 -12.72
N CYS A 129 -3.35 -0.91 -13.25
CA CYS A 129 -4.05 -1.34 -14.48
C CYS A 129 -5.57 -1.56 -14.32
N GLY A 130 -6.12 -1.39 -13.11
CA GLY A 130 -7.54 -1.57 -12.81
C GLY A 130 -7.94 -2.97 -12.33
N LYS A 131 -6.98 -3.78 -11.86
CA LYS A 131 -7.15 -5.16 -11.43
C LYS A 131 -8.23 -5.34 -10.36
N THR A 132 -8.16 -4.59 -9.28
CA THR A 132 -9.17 -4.65 -8.20
C THR A 132 -10.55 -4.25 -8.68
N THR A 133 -10.66 -3.29 -9.61
CA THR A 133 -11.94 -2.91 -10.21
C THR A 133 -12.52 -4.06 -11.03
N LEU A 134 -11.70 -4.70 -11.86
CA LEU A 134 -12.11 -5.87 -12.63
C LEU A 134 -12.51 -7.03 -11.72
N PHE A 135 -11.71 -7.34 -10.70
CA PHE A 135 -12.03 -8.38 -9.72
C PHE A 135 -13.41 -8.17 -9.07
N ASN A 136 -13.70 -6.93 -8.66
CA ASN A 136 -14.99 -6.58 -8.08
C ASN A 136 -16.16 -6.71 -9.08
N GLN A 137 -15.94 -6.42 -10.35
CA GLN A 137 -16.95 -6.64 -11.39
C GLN A 137 -17.19 -8.13 -11.63
N LEU A 138 -16.13 -8.93 -11.69
CA LEU A 138 -16.22 -10.38 -11.88
C LEU A 138 -16.92 -11.10 -10.73
N THR A 139 -16.61 -10.74 -9.47
CA THR A 139 -17.02 -11.51 -8.28
C THR A 139 -18.16 -10.89 -7.49
N GLY A 140 -18.31 -9.59 -7.50
CA GLY A 140 -19.31 -8.88 -6.70
C GLY A 140 -19.09 -9.01 -5.19
N SER A 141 -20.14 -9.50 -4.49
CA SER A 141 -20.10 -9.70 -3.02
C SER A 141 -19.52 -11.07 -2.61
N ASN A 142 -19.25 -11.96 -3.55
CA ASN A 142 -18.80 -13.33 -3.30
C ASN A 142 -17.26 -13.38 -3.22
N GLN A 143 -16.68 -12.73 -2.20
CA GLN A 143 -15.25 -12.64 -2.03
C GLN A 143 -14.82 -13.21 -0.68
N HIS A 144 -13.68 -13.91 -0.66
CA HIS A 144 -12.98 -14.33 0.53
C HIS A 144 -11.63 -13.61 0.61
N VAL A 145 -11.37 -12.94 1.74
CA VAL A 145 -10.12 -12.23 1.98
C VAL A 145 -9.29 -13.00 2.99
N GLY A 146 -8.06 -13.29 2.65
CA GLY A 146 -7.07 -13.96 3.49
C GLY A 146 -5.68 -13.43 3.19
N ASN A 147 -4.64 -14.13 3.62
CA ASN A 147 -3.26 -13.84 3.24
C ASN A 147 -2.71 -15.01 2.44
N PHE A 148 -1.76 -14.74 1.54
CA PHE A 148 -0.99 -15.82 0.93
C PHE A 148 -0.17 -16.56 1.99
N PRO A 149 0.01 -17.90 1.87
CA PRO A 149 0.73 -18.68 2.85
C PRO A 149 2.15 -18.15 3.10
N GLY A 150 2.51 -17.97 4.37
CA GLY A 150 3.86 -17.58 4.78
C GLY A 150 4.22 -16.10 4.64
N VAL A 151 3.34 -15.27 4.08
CA VAL A 151 3.57 -13.83 3.86
C VAL A 151 2.39 -12.98 4.31
N THR A 152 2.61 -11.68 4.44
CA THR A 152 1.57 -10.71 4.85
C THR A 152 0.87 -10.03 3.66
N VAL A 153 0.97 -10.62 2.48
CA VAL A 153 0.30 -10.14 1.26
C VAL A 153 -1.14 -10.63 1.27
N ASP A 154 -2.09 -9.73 1.07
CA ASP A 154 -3.52 -10.06 1.06
C ASP A 154 -3.85 -10.93 -0.17
N ARG A 155 -4.63 -12.00 0.06
CA ARG A 155 -5.19 -12.87 -0.96
C ARG A 155 -6.70 -12.65 -1.03
N LYS A 156 -7.22 -12.43 -2.22
CA LYS A 156 -8.66 -12.33 -2.47
C LYS A 156 -9.07 -13.39 -3.46
N ASP A 157 -9.95 -14.26 -3.04
CA ASP A 157 -10.58 -15.27 -3.90
C ASP A 157 -12.05 -14.95 -4.07
N GLY A 158 -12.61 -15.19 -5.25
CA GLY A 158 -14.02 -14.97 -5.51
C GLY A 158 -14.57 -15.88 -6.60
N THR A 159 -15.87 -16.16 -6.54
CA THR A 159 -16.57 -16.90 -7.59
C THR A 159 -17.05 -15.93 -8.67
N ILE A 160 -16.83 -16.27 -9.94
CA ILE A 160 -17.28 -15.44 -11.07
C ILE A 160 -18.81 -15.45 -11.15
N ARG A 161 -19.40 -14.28 -11.29
CA ARG A 161 -20.86 -14.12 -11.39
C ARG A 161 -21.41 -14.91 -12.57
N GLY A 162 -22.50 -15.64 -12.35
CA GLY A 162 -23.11 -16.47 -13.37
C GLY A 162 -22.41 -17.82 -13.62
N HIS A 163 -21.21 -18.03 -13.07
CA HIS A 163 -20.40 -19.23 -13.28
C HIS A 163 -19.90 -19.78 -11.95
N ALA A 164 -20.73 -20.52 -11.24
CA ALA A 164 -20.43 -21.06 -9.91
C ALA A 164 -19.24 -22.04 -9.90
N GLU A 165 -18.94 -22.65 -11.05
CA GLU A 165 -17.80 -23.53 -11.27
C GLU A 165 -16.46 -22.77 -11.42
N ALA A 166 -16.49 -21.46 -11.67
CA ALA A 166 -15.29 -20.66 -11.94
C ALA A 166 -14.93 -19.76 -10.75
N THR A 167 -13.72 -19.91 -10.26
CA THR A 167 -13.15 -19.06 -9.19
C THR A 167 -11.99 -18.26 -9.72
N VAL A 168 -11.82 -17.04 -9.23
CA VAL A 168 -10.72 -16.17 -9.59
C VAL A 168 -9.98 -15.71 -8.33
N THR A 169 -8.65 -15.77 -8.38
CA THR A 169 -7.75 -15.25 -7.33
C THR A 169 -7.13 -13.94 -7.82
N ASP A 170 -7.30 -12.86 -7.06
CA ASP A 170 -6.63 -11.57 -7.32
C ASP A 170 -5.19 -11.65 -6.85
N LEU A 171 -4.25 -11.60 -7.80
CA LEU A 171 -2.81 -11.59 -7.52
C LEU A 171 -2.32 -10.15 -7.28
N PRO A 172 -1.27 -9.95 -6.49
CA PRO A 172 -0.63 -8.64 -6.35
C PRO A 172 -0.29 -8.00 -7.70
N GLY A 173 -0.28 -6.66 -7.74
CA GLY A 173 0.16 -5.92 -8.93
C GLY A 173 1.68 -5.96 -9.04
N ILE A 174 2.20 -6.50 -10.14
CA ILE A 174 3.62 -6.67 -10.38
C ILE A 174 4.02 -6.14 -11.75
N TYR A 175 5.29 -5.87 -11.94
CA TYR A 175 5.82 -5.42 -13.22
C TYR A 175 6.56 -6.50 -13.98
N SER A 176 7.09 -7.49 -13.27
CA SER A 176 7.78 -8.66 -13.83
C SER A 176 7.63 -9.88 -12.91
N LEU A 177 8.02 -11.06 -13.39
CA LEU A 177 8.12 -12.28 -12.58
C LEU A 177 9.50 -12.46 -11.96
N SER A 178 10.33 -11.42 -11.94
CA SER A 178 11.63 -11.42 -11.25
C SER A 178 11.43 -11.25 -9.74
N PRO A 179 12.17 -11.96 -8.87
CA PRO A 179 11.93 -11.99 -7.42
C PRO A 179 12.46 -10.75 -6.69
N TYR A 180 12.00 -9.55 -7.07
CA TYR A 180 12.45 -8.29 -6.50
C TYR A 180 11.66 -7.86 -5.24
N SER A 181 10.35 -8.05 -5.24
CA SER A 181 9.47 -7.71 -4.12
C SER A 181 8.71 -8.94 -3.60
N SER A 182 8.13 -8.82 -2.40
CA SER A 182 7.28 -9.89 -1.85
C SER A 182 6.07 -10.20 -2.72
N GLU A 183 5.54 -9.19 -3.40
CA GLU A 183 4.41 -9.30 -4.32
C GLU A 183 4.77 -10.13 -5.57
N GLU A 184 5.95 -9.90 -6.13
CA GLU A 184 6.45 -10.63 -7.30
C GLU A 184 6.75 -12.08 -6.95
N ILE A 185 7.39 -12.34 -5.81
CA ILE A 185 7.64 -13.69 -5.30
C ILE A 185 6.33 -14.45 -5.11
N VAL A 186 5.34 -13.83 -4.45
CA VAL A 186 4.03 -14.46 -4.20
C VAL A 186 3.28 -14.77 -5.48
N THR A 187 3.28 -13.84 -6.44
CA THR A 187 2.61 -14.04 -7.72
C THR A 187 3.27 -15.17 -8.51
N ARG A 188 4.58 -15.17 -8.58
CA ARG A 188 5.37 -16.22 -9.24
C ARG A 188 5.13 -17.60 -8.62
N ASP A 189 5.23 -17.70 -7.29
CA ASP A 189 5.00 -18.94 -6.56
C ASP A 189 3.59 -19.48 -6.75
N PHE A 190 2.60 -18.57 -6.77
CA PHE A 190 1.21 -18.95 -7.05
C PHE A 190 1.07 -19.54 -8.45
N LEU A 191 1.60 -18.89 -9.48
CA LEU A 191 1.49 -19.33 -10.87
C LEU A 191 2.23 -20.66 -11.10
N LEU A 192 3.43 -20.83 -10.53
CA LEU A 192 4.24 -22.03 -10.70
C LEU A 192 3.76 -23.23 -9.87
N ASN A 193 3.30 -23.01 -8.63
CA ASN A 193 2.95 -24.10 -7.71
C ASN A 193 1.45 -24.47 -7.72
N THR A 194 0.56 -23.48 -7.98
CA THR A 194 -0.89 -23.73 -7.95
C THR A 194 -1.42 -24.22 -9.31
N HIS A 195 -0.71 -23.94 -10.40
CA HIS A 195 -1.08 -24.26 -11.78
C HIS A 195 -2.56 -23.90 -12.06
N PRO A 196 -2.93 -22.61 -12.11
CA PRO A 196 -4.29 -22.19 -12.43
C PRO A 196 -4.69 -22.73 -13.82
N ASP A 197 -5.99 -22.97 -14.00
CA ASP A 197 -6.54 -23.45 -15.28
C ASP A 197 -6.54 -22.36 -16.36
N GLY A 198 -6.43 -21.09 -15.94
CA GLY A 198 -6.30 -19.95 -16.85
C GLY A 198 -5.82 -18.69 -16.16
N ILE A 199 -5.21 -17.81 -16.94
CA ILE A 199 -4.78 -16.46 -16.51
C ILE A 199 -5.67 -15.41 -17.21
N ILE A 200 -6.25 -14.51 -16.42
CA ILE A 200 -6.83 -13.26 -16.92
C ILE A 200 -5.77 -12.17 -16.72
N ASN A 201 -5.07 -11.82 -17.79
CA ASN A 201 -4.05 -10.79 -17.74
C ASN A 201 -4.66 -9.43 -18.07
N ILE A 202 -4.69 -8.52 -17.10
CA ILE A 202 -5.21 -7.17 -17.29
C ILE A 202 -4.11 -6.19 -17.65
N VAL A 203 -4.29 -5.48 -18.77
CA VAL A 203 -3.34 -4.54 -19.37
C VAL A 203 -3.98 -3.15 -19.44
N ASP A 204 -3.29 -2.12 -19.00
CA ASP A 204 -3.69 -0.73 -19.18
C ASP A 204 -3.42 -0.31 -20.63
N ALA A 205 -4.48 -0.12 -21.39
CA ALA A 205 -4.42 0.30 -22.80
C ALA A 205 -3.79 1.69 -23.01
N THR A 206 -3.80 2.53 -21.96
CA THR A 206 -3.19 3.88 -22.03
C THR A 206 -1.66 3.84 -21.92
N ASN A 207 -1.12 2.76 -21.31
CA ASN A 207 0.31 2.49 -21.12
C ASN A 207 0.67 1.07 -21.56
N ILE A 208 0.20 0.69 -22.75
CA ILE A 208 0.23 -0.70 -23.22
C ILE A 208 1.65 -1.28 -23.30
N GLU A 209 2.63 -0.52 -23.82
CA GLU A 209 4.01 -0.98 -24.01
C GLU A 209 4.61 -1.53 -22.73
N ARG A 210 4.45 -0.80 -21.64
CA ARG A 210 4.95 -1.22 -20.36
C ARG A 210 4.25 -2.46 -19.79
N ASN A 211 2.93 -2.51 -19.98
CA ASN A 211 2.13 -3.62 -19.45
C ASN A 211 2.40 -4.91 -20.20
N LEU A 212 2.71 -4.85 -21.48
CA LEU A 212 3.03 -6.02 -22.31
C LEU A 212 4.31 -6.73 -21.87
N TYR A 213 5.23 -6.08 -21.18
CA TYR A 213 6.43 -6.72 -20.65
C TYR A 213 6.11 -7.90 -19.71
N LEU A 214 5.20 -7.67 -18.76
CA LEU A 214 4.67 -8.74 -17.90
C LEU A 214 3.88 -9.79 -18.70
N THR A 215 3.08 -9.33 -19.67
CA THR A 215 2.29 -10.22 -20.54
C THR A 215 3.18 -11.27 -21.22
N MET A 216 4.32 -10.85 -21.76
CA MET A 216 5.26 -11.76 -22.41
C MET A 216 5.82 -12.82 -21.44
N GLN A 217 6.15 -12.44 -20.22
CA GLN A 217 6.63 -13.37 -19.20
C GLN A 217 5.52 -14.34 -18.75
N LEU A 218 4.27 -13.90 -18.69
CA LEU A 218 3.12 -14.76 -18.40
C LEU A 218 2.87 -15.77 -19.54
N MET A 219 3.07 -15.36 -20.79
CA MET A 219 2.95 -16.25 -21.96
C MET A 219 4.02 -17.34 -21.97
N GLU A 220 5.25 -17.06 -21.50
CA GLU A 220 6.32 -18.04 -21.36
C GLU A 220 5.97 -19.19 -20.40
N LEU A 221 5.00 -18.99 -19.49
CA LEU A 221 4.51 -20.04 -18.58
C LEU A 221 3.68 -21.11 -19.30
N GLY A 222 3.16 -20.86 -20.50
CA GLY A 222 2.35 -21.81 -21.25
C GLY A 222 1.02 -22.17 -20.61
N ILE A 223 0.47 -21.31 -19.75
CA ILE A 223 -0.83 -21.44 -19.13
C ILE A 223 -1.88 -20.81 -20.05
N PRO A 224 -3.10 -21.42 -20.22
CA PRO A 224 -4.19 -20.78 -20.95
C PRO A 224 -4.41 -19.35 -20.48
N MET A 225 -4.47 -18.39 -21.40
CA MET A 225 -4.48 -16.97 -21.03
C MET A 225 -5.42 -16.16 -21.94
N VAL A 226 -6.09 -15.16 -21.35
CA VAL A 226 -6.81 -14.10 -22.07
C VAL A 226 -6.26 -12.73 -21.62
N LEU A 227 -6.09 -11.83 -22.58
CA LEU A 227 -5.63 -10.47 -22.32
C LEU A 227 -6.85 -9.53 -22.24
N ALA A 228 -7.08 -8.96 -21.07
CA ALA A 228 -8.10 -7.95 -20.82
C ALA A 228 -7.51 -6.55 -21.04
N LEU A 229 -7.78 -5.95 -22.20
CA LEU A 229 -7.28 -4.63 -22.56
C LEU A 229 -8.17 -3.56 -21.93
N ASN A 230 -7.80 -3.08 -20.74
CA ASN A 230 -8.61 -2.18 -19.93
C ASN A 230 -8.38 -0.70 -20.26
N MET A 231 -9.29 0.16 -19.79
CA MET A 231 -9.27 1.62 -20.02
C MET A 231 -9.46 2.02 -21.50
N MET A 232 -10.10 1.19 -22.29
CA MET A 232 -10.40 1.48 -23.68
C MET A 232 -11.33 2.69 -23.86
N ASP A 233 -12.12 3.02 -22.85
CA ASP A 233 -12.91 4.25 -22.83
C ASP A 233 -12.01 5.51 -22.75
N GLU A 234 -10.88 5.46 -22.04
CA GLU A 234 -9.91 6.57 -22.00
C GLU A 234 -9.15 6.69 -23.33
N VAL A 235 -8.74 5.56 -23.93
CA VAL A 235 -8.11 5.55 -25.26
C VAL A 235 -9.01 6.19 -26.30
N ARG A 236 -10.30 5.78 -26.34
CA ARG A 236 -11.32 6.33 -27.25
C ARG A 236 -11.58 7.82 -26.99
N ALA A 237 -11.71 8.23 -25.71
CA ALA A 237 -11.95 9.63 -25.33
C ALA A 237 -10.80 10.56 -25.76
N ASN A 238 -9.58 10.04 -25.82
CA ASN A 238 -8.40 10.75 -26.29
C ASN A 238 -8.22 10.69 -27.84
N GLY A 239 -9.14 10.02 -28.56
CA GLY A 239 -9.09 9.88 -30.01
C GLY A 239 -8.10 8.83 -30.51
N GLY A 240 -7.57 7.98 -29.62
CA GLY A 240 -6.73 6.83 -29.94
C GLY A 240 -7.55 5.60 -30.30
N THR A 241 -6.88 4.63 -30.89
CA THR A 241 -7.44 3.29 -31.11
C THR A 241 -6.35 2.23 -31.06
N ILE A 242 -6.74 1.00 -30.72
CA ILE A 242 -5.88 -0.17 -30.78
C ILE A 242 -6.51 -1.16 -31.72
N MET A 243 -5.73 -1.68 -32.66
CA MET A 243 -6.16 -2.69 -33.63
C MET A 243 -6.17 -4.06 -32.93
N VAL A 244 -7.25 -4.35 -32.20
CA VAL A 244 -7.35 -5.52 -31.33
C VAL A 244 -7.12 -6.83 -32.06
N ASN A 245 -7.71 -7.01 -33.27
CA ASN A 245 -7.54 -8.22 -34.03
C ASN A 245 -6.09 -8.46 -34.51
N GLU A 246 -5.39 -7.40 -34.88
CA GLU A 246 -3.97 -7.50 -35.25
C GLU A 246 -3.09 -7.76 -34.03
N LEU A 247 -3.42 -7.14 -32.89
CA LEU A 247 -2.73 -7.39 -31.62
C LEU A 247 -2.90 -8.86 -31.19
N GLU A 248 -4.11 -9.41 -31.31
CA GLU A 248 -4.42 -10.81 -31.04
C GLU A 248 -3.63 -11.76 -31.94
N GLU A 249 -3.62 -11.51 -33.25
CA GLU A 249 -2.89 -12.32 -34.23
C GLU A 249 -1.39 -12.32 -33.96
N LEU A 250 -0.81 -11.15 -33.62
CA LEU A 250 0.64 -10.99 -33.37
C LEU A 250 1.06 -11.58 -32.01
N LEU A 251 0.22 -11.48 -30.99
CA LEU A 251 0.49 -12.07 -29.67
C LEU A 251 0.14 -13.56 -29.63
N GLY A 252 -0.87 -14.01 -30.37
CA GLY A 252 -1.34 -15.38 -30.33
C GLY A 252 -2.08 -15.72 -29.02
N VAL A 253 -2.83 -14.77 -28.48
CA VAL A 253 -3.74 -14.92 -27.34
C VAL A 253 -4.99 -14.08 -27.57
N PRO A 254 -6.18 -14.49 -27.06
CA PRO A 254 -7.36 -13.66 -27.18
C PRO A 254 -7.20 -12.33 -26.48
N VAL A 255 -7.61 -11.25 -27.15
CA VAL A 255 -7.54 -9.88 -26.63
C VAL A 255 -8.92 -9.27 -26.56
N VAL A 256 -9.43 -9.03 -25.38
CA VAL A 256 -10.77 -8.48 -25.15
C VAL A 256 -10.68 -7.03 -24.68
N PRO A 257 -11.20 -6.06 -25.45
CA PRO A 257 -11.23 -4.66 -25.05
C PRO A 257 -12.31 -4.42 -23.99
N ILE A 258 -11.90 -3.89 -22.82
CA ILE A 258 -12.80 -3.67 -21.69
C ILE A 258 -12.70 -2.25 -21.12
N SER A 259 -13.73 -1.85 -20.40
CA SER A 259 -13.66 -0.77 -19.40
C SER A 259 -14.22 -1.29 -18.07
N ALA A 260 -13.34 -1.70 -17.17
CA ALA A 260 -13.73 -2.23 -15.85
C ALA A 260 -14.50 -1.18 -15.02
N ALA A 261 -14.18 0.10 -15.17
CA ALA A 261 -14.87 1.20 -14.48
C ALA A 261 -16.33 1.36 -14.95
N LYS A 262 -16.61 1.14 -16.23
CA LYS A 262 -17.95 1.25 -16.84
C LYS A 262 -18.68 -0.07 -16.98
N ASN A 263 -18.03 -1.19 -16.61
CA ASN A 263 -18.57 -2.55 -16.77
C ASN A 263 -18.84 -2.90 -18.25
N GLU A 264 -17.96 -2.45 -19.16
CA GLU A 264 -18.05 -2.75 -20.61
C GLU A 264 -17.11 -3.90 -20.94
N GLY A 265 -17.57 -4.87 -21.79
CA GLY A 265 -16.78 -6.00 -22.29
C GLY A 265 -16.49 -7.11 -21.25
N ILE A 266 -17.06 -7.04 -20.04
CA ILE A 266 -16.75 -8.01 -18.98
C ILE A 266 -17.34 -9.40 -19.26
N ASP A 267 -18.57 -9.47 -19.72
CA ASP A 267 -19.23 -10.76 -20.03
C ASP A 267 -18.46 -11.50 -21.12
N GLU A 268 -18.03 -10.79 -22.14
CA GLU A 268 -17.23 -11.32 -23.22
C GLU A 268 -15.86 -11.80 -22.75
N LEU A 269 -15.19 -11.04 -21.87
CA LEU A 269 -13.94 -11.47 -21.25
C LEU A 269 -14.11 -12.81 -20.50
N VAL A 270 -15.23 -12.97 -19.78
CA VAL A 270 -15.53 -14.20 -19.04
C VAL A 270 -15.75 -15.36 -20.01
N GLU A 271 -16.47 -15.16 -21.13
CA GLU A 271 -16.71 -16.19 -22.14
C GLU A 271 -15.40 -16.67 -22.76
N HIS A 272 -14.50 -15.75 -23.15
CA HIS A 272 -13.18 -16.10 -23.67
C HIS A 272 -12.32 -16.81 -22.63
N ALA A 273 -12.28 -16.32 -21.37
CA ALA A 273 -11.52 -16.96 -20.31
C ALA A 273 -11.97 -18.41 -20.07
N LEU A 274 -13.30 -18.65 -20.01
CA LEU A 274 -13.87 -19.98 -19.86
C LEU A 274 -13.56 -20.87 -21.08
N HIS A 275 -13.58 -20.30 -22.29
CA HIS A 275 -13.28 -21.05 -23.51
C HIS A 275 -11.85 -21.56 -23.52
N VAL A 276 -10.85 -20.67 -23.40
CA VAL A 276 -9.43 -21.06 -23.45
C VAL A 276 -9.04 -22.01 -22.32
N ALA A 277 -9.61 -21.81 -21.10
CA ALA A 277 -9.35 -22.70 -19.98
C ALA A 277 -9.93 -24.10 -20.19
N ARG A 278 -11.18 -24.21 -20.66
CA ARG A 278 -11.83 -25.51 -20.93
C ARG A 278 -11.16 -26.28 -22.03
N HIS A 279 -10.80 -25.61 -23.12
CA HIS A 279 -10.12 -26.25 -24.25
C HIS A 279 -8.62 -26.37 -24.06
N ARG A 280 -8.08 -25.84 -22.96
CA ARG A 280 -6.64 -25.79 -22.64
C ARG A 280 -5.79 -25.17 -23.76
N GLU A 281 -6.30 -24.12 -24.35
CA GLU A 281 -5.63 -23.38 -25.40
C GLU A 281 -4.54 -22.50 -24.77
N VAL A 282 -3.29 -22.81 -25.11
CA VAL A 282 -2.11 -22.09 -24.60
C VAL A 282 -1.68 -21.00 -25.58
N PRO A 283 -0.92 -19.99 -25.13
CA PRO A 283 -0.44 -18.92 -26.02
C PRO A 283 0.19 -19.47 -27.29
N GLY A 284 -0.27 -18.98 -28.45
CA GLY A 284 0.22 -19.40 -29.76
C GLY A 284 1.67 -18.98 -30.02
N ARG A 285 2.12 -17.92 -29.34
CA ARG A 285 3.49 -17.41 -29.39
C ARG A 285 4.12 -17.43 -28.02
N ILE A 286 5.26 -18.04 -27.89
CA ILE A 286 6.09 -18.07 -26.65
C ILE A 286 7.52 -17.63 -26.96
N ASP A 287 7.87 -17.42 -28.23
CA ASP A 287 9.16 -16.93 -28.68
C ASP A 287 9.00 -15.52 -29.26
N PHE A 288 9.72 -14.58 -28.69
CA PHE A 288 9.69 -13.16 -29.00
C PHE A 288 10.96 -12.70 -29.71
N CYS A 289 11.89 -13.63 -29.96
CA CYS A 289 13.11 -13.36 -30.69
C CYS A 289 12.87 -13.42 -32.20
N ASP A 290 13.53 -12.56 -32.95
CA ASP A 290 13.58 -12.67 -34.40
C ASP A 290 14.83 -13.44 -34.83
N ALA A 291 14.67 -14.62 -35.41
CA ALA A 291 15.78 -15.49 -35.78
C ALA A 291 16.66 -14.91 -36.90
N THR A 292 16.18 -13.86 -37.58
CA THR A 292 16.80 -13.33 -38.79
C THR A 292 17.59 -12.03 -38.60
N ASP A 293 17.37 -11.31 -37.49
CA ASP A 293 17.99 -9.99 -37.28
C ASP A 293 19.10 -10.03 -36.22
N GLY A 294 20.31 -9.74 -36.59
CA GLY A 294 21.51 -9.35 -35.82
C GLY A 294 21.55 -9.76 -34.33
N LYS A 295 21.32 -8.84 -33.44
CA LYS A 295 21.34 -9.05 -31.99
C LYS A 295 20.24 -10.00 -31.51
N ASP A 296 19.04 -9.93 -32.10
CA ASP A 296 17.93 -10.80 -31.73
C ASP A 296 18.19 -12.26 -32.08
N GLY A 297 18.94 -12.52 -33.16
CA GLY A 297 19.40 -13.87 -33.55
C GLY A 297 20.34 -14.49 -32.51
N ALA A 298 21.20 -13.70 -31.86
CA ALA A 298 22.09 -14.19 -30.80
C ALA A 298 21.30 -14.61 -29.55
N VAL A 299 20.32 -13.78 -29.14
CA VAL A 299 19.42 -14.11 -28.01
C VAL A 299 18.62 -15.37 -28.30
N HIS A 300 18.10 -15.52 -29.53
CA HIS A 300 17.35 -16.72 -29.93
C HIS A 300 18.21 -17.98 -29.80
N ARG A 301 19.45 -17.98 -30.36
CA ARG A 301 20.36 -19.12 -30.28
C ARG A 301 20.71 -19.47 -28.83
N CYS A 302 20.99 -18.48 -27.99
CA CYS A 302 21.31 -18.68 -26.59
C CYS A 302 20.15 -19.34 -25.85
N ILE A 303 18.95 -18.79 -25.92
CA ILE A 303 17.77 -19.34 -25.20
C ILE A 303 17.44 -20.74 -25.73
N HIS A 304 17.58 -20.98 -27.04
CA HIS A 304 17.33 -22.30 -27.63
C HIS A 304 18.35 -23.34 -27.17
N ALA A 305 19.64 -23.01 -27.15
CA ALA A 305 20.69 -23.85 -26.64
C ALA A 305 20.50 -24.21 -25.16
N VAL A 306 20.17 -23.19 -24.34
CA VAL A 306 19.88 -23.37 -22.91
C VAL A 306 18.64 -24.22 -22.71
N ALA A 307 17.56 -24.00 -23.50
CA ALA A 307 16.36 -24.83 -23.41
C ALA A 307 16.63 -26.30 -23.67
N HIS A 308 17.46 -26.62 -24.67
CA HIS A 308 17.90 -28.01 -24.91
C HIS A 308 18.75 -28.57 -23.77
N LEU A 309 19.65 -27.75 -23.20
CA LEU A 309 20.51 -28.16 -22.07
C LEU A 309 19.69 -28.53 -20.83
N ILE A 310 18.59 -27.81 -20.53
CA ILE A 310 17.84 -27.98 -19.29
C ILE A 310 16.53 -28.76 -19.44
N GLU A 311 16.24 -29.37 -20.59
CA GLU A 311 14.92 -29.94 -20.89
C GLU A 311 14.48 -30.98 -19.84
N ASP A 312 15.36 -31.93 -19.47
CA ASP A 312 15.06 -32.94 -18.45
C ASP A 312 15.10 -32.40 -17.03
N HIS A 313 15.91 -31.37 -16.75
CA HIS A 313 15.93 -30.68 -15.48
C HIS A 313 14.63 -29.89 -15.24
N ALA A 314 14.17 -29.16 -16.24
CA ALA A 314 12.91 -28.44 -16.19
C ALA A 314 11.70 -29.38 -16.01
N GLN A 315 11.69 -30.51 -16.72
CA GLN A 315 10.64 -31.52 -16.56
C GLN A 315 10.65 -32.16 -15.17
N ARG A 316 11.82 -32.48 -14.60
CA ARG A 316 11.95 -32.98 -13.21
C ARG A 316 11.49 -31.97 -12.17
N ALA A 317 11.84 -30.70 -12.39
CA ALA A 317 11.43 -29.59 -11.49
C ALA A 317 9.97 -29.16 -11.68
N GLY A 318 9.27 -29.66 -12.72
CA GLY A 318 7.90 -29.24 -13.03
C GLY A 318 7.79 -27.79 -13.53
N LEU A 319 8.88 -27.25 -14.11
CA LEU A 319 8.95 -25.89 -14.60
C LEU A 319 8.66 -25.81 -16.10
N PRO A 320 7.94 -24.77 -16.58
CA PRO A 320 7.79 -24.52 -18.00
C PRO A 320 9.16 -24.27 -18.66
N LEU A 321 9.50 -25.06 -19.68
CA LEU A 321 10.85 -25.08 -20.27
C LEU A 321 11.32 -23.70 -20.76
N ARG A 322 10.48 -22.99 -21.50
CA ARG A 322 10.82 -21.66 -22.04
C ARG A 322 11.06 -20.66 -20.93
N PHE A 323 10.18 -20.61 -19.94
CA PHE A 323 10.32 -19.75 -18.76
C PHE A 323 11.61 -20.07 -17.98
N ALA A 324 11.88 -21.36 -17.73
CA ALA A 324 13.09 -21.78 -17.03
C ALA A 324 14.36 -21.40 -17.78
N ALA A 325 14.39 -21.60 -19.11
CA ALA A 325 15.55 -21.23 -19.94
C ALA A 325 15.80 -19.72 -19.94
N THR A 326 14.75 -18.91 -20.12
CA THR A 326 14.87 -17.46 -20.14
C THR A 326 15.33 -16.92 -18.79
N LYS A 327 14.74 -17.41 -17.68
CA LYS A 327 15.11 -17.01 -16.31
C LYS A 327 16.52 -17.47 -15.91
N LEU A 328 16.95 -18.62 -16.38
CA LEU A 328 18.32 -19.11 -16.15
C LEU A 328 19.34 -18.22 -16.87
N VAL A 329 19.08 -17.83 -18.12
CA VAL A 329 19.92 -16.88 -18.85
C VAL A 329 19.94 -15.53 -18.14
N GLU A 330 18.82 -15.03 -17.61
CA GLU A 330 18.76 -13.81 -16.78
C GLU A 330 19.58 -13.91 -15.49
N GLY A 331 19.91 -15.13 -15.01
CA GLY A 331 20.64 -15.36 -13.77
C GLY A 331 19.77 -15.42 -12.53
N ASP A 332 18.54 -15.90 -12.68
CA ASP A 332 17.60 -16.10 -11.58
C ASP A 332 18.05 -17.25 -10.67
N GLN A 333 18.53 -16.90 -9.48
CA GLN A 333 19.09 -17.86 -8.51
C GLN A 333 18.08 -18.91 -8.03
N LEU A 334 16.78 -18.57 -8.01
CA LEU A 334 15.73 -19.51 -7.59
C LEU A 334 15.53 -20.61 -8.66
N ILE A 335 15.57 -20.23 -9.93
CA ILE A 335 15.50 -21.19 -11.03
C ILE A 335 16.76 -22.02 -11.11
N GLU A 336 17.95 -21.41 -11.00
CA GLU A 336 19.24 -22.12 -10.96
C GLU A 336 19.26 -23.18 -9.86
N ALA A 337 18.85 -22.82 -8.64
CA ALA A 337 18.75 -23.76 -7.53
C ALA A 337 17.71 -24.88 -7.76
N ALA A 338 16.60 -24.60 -8.44
CA ALA A 338 15.57 -25.58 -8.74
C ALA A 338 15.97 -26.59 -9.81
N LEU A 339 16.75 -26.17 -10.80
CA LEU A 339 17.21 -27.00 -11.91
C LEU A 339 18.32 -27.97 -11.51
N GLN A 340 19.17 -27.63 -10.51
CA GLN A 340 20.26 -28.49 -10.00
C GLN A 340 21.18 -28.98 -11.12
N LEU A 341 21.73 -28.04 -11.91
CA LEU A 341 22.67 -28.33 -12.99
C LEU A 341 24.00 -28.93 -12.43
N ASP A 342 24.64 -29.80 -13.18
CA ASP A 342 25.96 -30.29 -12.86
C ASP A 342 27.04 -29.26 -13.22
N GLU A 343 28.32 -29.59 -12.89
CA GLU A 343 29.45 -28.68 -13.11
C GLU A 343 29.71 -28.46 -14.61
N ASN A 344 29.55 -29.49 -15.45
CA ASN A 344 29.75 -29.40 -16.90
C ASN A 344 28.62 -28.59 -17.56
N GLU A 345 27.38 -28.79 -17.12
CA GLU A 345 26.22 -28.07 -17.61
C GLU A 345 26.32 -26.56 -17.24
N THR A 346 26.79 -26.28 -16.03
CA THR A 346 27.04 -24.91 -15.57
C THR A 346 28.16 -24.24 -16.38
N GLU A 347 29.24 -24.97 -16.73
CA GLU A 347 30.29 -24.44 -17.59
C GLU A 347 29.78 -24.18 -19.01
N LEU A 348 28.98 -25.09 -19.58
CA LEU A 348 28.38 -24.92 -20.91
C LEU A 348 27.40 -23.73 -20.94
N LEU A 349 26.60 -23.59 -19.91
CA LEU A 349 25.74 -22.40 -19.72
C LEU A 349 26.57 -21.11 -19.70
N GLY A 350 27.70 -21.13 -18.96
CA GLY A 350 28.62 -19.96 -18.90
C GLY A 350 29.20 -19.62 -20.27
N HIS A 351 29.59 -20.60 -21.06
CA HIS A 351 30.09 -20.38 -22.43
C HIS A 351 29.00 -19.81 -23.36
N THR A 352 27.78 -20.36 -23.30
CA THR A 352 26.66 -19.88 -24.12
C THR A 352 26.27 -18.44 -23.78
N ILE A 353 26.31 -18.06 -22.50
CA ILE A 353 26.09 -16.69 -22.05
C ILE A 353 27.24 -15.77 -22.53
N ALA A 354 28.48 -16.16 -22.39
CA ALA A 354 29.62 -15.37 -22.87
C ALA A 354 29.57 -15.11 -24.37
N GLU A 355 29.10 -16.09 -25.17
CA GLU A 355 28.88 -15.94 -26.61
C GLU A 355 27.78 -14.89 -26.89
N LEU A 356 26.66 -14.97 -26.19
CA LEU A 356 25.57 -13.95 -26.26
C LEU A 356 26.09 -12.55 -25.97
N GLU A 357 26.83 -12.37 -24.88
CA GLU A 357 27.34 -11.07 -24.44
C GLU A 357 28.37 -10.50 -25.44
N ASN A 358 29.22 -11.36 -26.02
CA ASN A 358 30.18 -10.95 -27.03
C ASN A 358 29.53 -10.54 -28.36
N GLU A 359 28.48 -11.25 -28.78
CA GLU A 359 27.78 -10.94 -30.05
C GLU A 359 26.89 -9.70 -29.92
N THR A 360 26.20 -9.54 -28.81
CA THR A 360 25.29 -8.40 -28.61
C THR A 360 26.00 -7.15 -28.14
N GLY A 361 27.15 -7.28 -27.47
CA GLY A 361 27.83 -6.20 -26.75
C GLY A 361 27.06 -5.70 -25.53
N LEU A 362 26.05 -6.46 -25.11
CA LEU A 362 25.22 -6.22 -23.91
C LEU A 362 25.44 -7.38 -22.95
N ASP A 363 25.32 -7.13 -21.67
CA ASP A 363 25.23 -8.24 -20.71
C ASP A 363 23.88 -8.98 -20.83
N ARG A 364 23.83 -10.20 -20.32
CA ARG A 364 22.70 -11.14 -20.47
C ARG A 364 21.35 -10.55 -20.06
N GLU A 365 21.32 -9.76 -18.97
CA GLU A 365 20.10 -9.14 -18.47
C GLU A 365 19.59 -8.04 -19.42
N ALA A 366 20.49 -7.16 -19.84
CA ALA A 366 20.16 -6.09 -20.79
C ALA A 366 19.78 -6.63 -22.16
N ALA A 367 20.44 -7.67 -22.64
CA ALA A 367 20.13 -8.29 -23.94
C ALA A 367 18.70 -8.87 -23.97
N LEU A 368 18.28 -9.55 -22.91
CA LEU A 368 16.92 -10.09 -22.81
C LEU A 368 15.84 -9.01 -22.63
N ALA A 369 16.13 -7.99 -21.82
CA ALA A 369 15.21 -6.86 -21.67
C ALA A 369 15.07 -6.09 -23.00
N ASP A 370 16.16 -5.82 -23.68
CA ASP A 370 16.18 -5.14 -24.98
C ASP A 370 15.41 -5.93 -26.05
N MET A 371 15.59 -7.23 -26.12
CA MET A 371 14.82 -8.10 -27.01
C MET A 371 13.31 -7.98 -26.76
N ARG A 372 12.86 -8.07 -25.51
CA ARG A 372 11.44 -7.95 -25.17
C ARG A 372 10.88 -6.57 -25.53
N PHE A 373 11.59 -5.50 -25.17
CA PHE A 373 11.11 -4.14 -25.49
C PHE A 373 11.14 -3.85 -26.97
N THR A 374 12.13 -4.34 -27.73
CA THR A 374 12.15 -4.23 -29.20
C THR A 374 10.95 -4.91 -29.83
N PHE A 375 10.59 -6.12 -29.35
CA PHE A 375 9.38 -6.80 -29.82
C PHE A 375 8.11 -5.97 -29.49
N ILE A 376 7.99 -5.46 -28.27
CA ILE A 376 6.86 -4.65 -27.83
C ILE A 376 6.73 -3.38 -28.67
N GLU A 377 7.83 -2.67 -28.94
CA GLU A 377 7.82 -1.48 -29.78
C GLU A 377 7.32 -1.80 -31.19
N ARG A 378 7.87 -2.82 -31.85
CA ARG A 378 7.41 -3.27 -33.19
C ARG A 378 5.93 -3.67 -33.18
N LEU A 379 5.45 -4.28 -32.12
CA LEU A 379 4.05 -4.66 -31.94
C LEU A 379 3.16 -3.42 -31.79
N CYS A 380 3.54 -2.49 -30.93
CA CYS A 380 2.77 -1.26 -30.67
C CYS A 380 2.77 -0.31 -31.87
N ASP A 381 3.88 -0.19 -32.59
CA ASP A 381 3.95 0.59 -33.83
C ASP A 381 2.97 0.13 -34.91
N LYS A 382 2.68 -1.18 -34.95
CA LYS A 382 1.72 -1.76 -35.89
C LYS A 382 0.28 -1.66 -35.42
N THR A 383 0.04 -1.78 -34.11
CA THR A 383 -1.31 -2.02 -33.59
C THR A 383 -1.90 -0.84 -32.81
N VAL A 384 -1.07 0.12 -32.34
CA VAL A 384 -1.52 1.23 -31.50
C VAL A 384 -1.47 2.55 -32.26
N VAL A 385 -2.63 3.17 -32.44
CA VAL A 385 -2.74 4.51 -33.02
C VAL A 385 -2.89 5.52 -31.88
N ARG A 386 -1.84 6.30 -31.65
CA ARG A 386 -1.83 7.36 -30.62
C ARG A 386 -2.12 8.72 -31.27
N PRO A 387 -3.20 9.42 -30.87
CA PRO A 387 -3.25 10.85 -31.04
C PRO A 387 -2.29 11.46 -30.04
N GLY A 388 -1.71 12.61 -30.35
CA GLY A 388 -0.76 13.28 -29.46
C GLY A 388 -1.19 13.36 -27.98
N GLU A 389 -0.36 13.95 -27.10
CA GLU A 389 -0.52 13.97 -25.64
C GLU A 389 -1.99 14.06 -25.17
N SER A 390 -2.42 13.12 -24.31
CA SER A 390 -3.78 13.06 -23.82
C SER A 390 -4.17 14.34 -23.05
N ARG A 391 -5.44 14.73 -23.11
CA ARG A 391 -5.94 15.89 -22.35
C ARG A 391 -5.77 15.70 -20.84
N GLU A 392 -5.84 14.47 -20.38
CA GLU A 392 -5.69 14.10 -18.97
C GLU A 392 -4.23 14.23 -18.54
N HIS A 393 -3.29 13.82 -19.37
CA HIS A 393 -1.87 14.01 -19.12
C HIS A 393 -1.52 15.51 -19.04
N LYS A 394 -2.01 16.34 -19.97
CA LYS A 394 -1.81 17.80 -19.92
C LYS A 394 -2.37 18.42 -18.65
N ARG A 395 -3.54 17.98 -18.18
CA ARG A 395 -4.12 18.43 -16.90
C ARG A 395 -3.26 17.98 -15.72
N SER A 396 -2.81 16.72 -15.71
CA SER A 396 -1.95 16.18 -14.67
C SER A 396 -0.64 16.96 -14.56
N VAL A 397 0.01 17.23 -15.68
CA VAL A 397 1.23 18.06 -15.73
C VAL A 397 0.97 19.49 -15.22
N ALA A 398 -0.16 20.08 -15.58
CA ALA A 398 -0.52 21.42 -15.11
C ALA A 398 -0.78 21.46 -13.60
N MET A 399 -1.46 20.44 -13.06
CA MET A 399 -1.69 20.30 -11.61
C MET A 399 -0.39 20.03 -10.86
N ASP A 400 0.49 19.21 -11.41
CA ASP A 400 1.77 18.86 -10.80
C ASP A 400 2.72 20.06 -10.70
N LYS A 401 2.64 21.04 -11.60
CA LYS A 401 3.39 22.32 -11.46
C LYS A 401 3.09 23.04 -10.14
N VAL A 402 1.88 22.88 -9.61
CA VAL A 402 1.45 23.48 -8.34
C VAL A 402 1.66 22.51 -7.19
N LEU A 403 1.17 21.26 -7.32
CA LEU A 403 1.13 20.29 -6.22
C LEU A 403 2.51 19.68 -5.90
N THR A 404 3.43 19.66 -6.87
CA THR A 404 4.80 19.18 -6.67
C THR A 404 5.86 20.26 -6.95
N GLY A 405 5.46 21.51 -7.07
CA GLY A 405 6.36 22.64 -7.30
C GLY A 405 7.30 22.90 -6.12
N LYS A 406 8.51 23.40 -6.39
CA LYS A 406 9.61 23.59 -5.41
C LYS A 406 9.18 24.35 -4.14
N TYR A 407 8.33 25.35 -4.24
CA TYR A 407 7.89 26.19 -3.11
C TYR A 407 6.41 25.96 -2.75
N THR A 408 5.64 25.35 -3.64
CA THR A 408 4.19 25.20 -3.48
C THR A 408 3.78 23.84 -2.93
N ALA A 409 4.60 22.80 -3.13
CA ALA A 409 4.28 21.43 -2.73
C ALA A 409 3.94 21.29 -1.25
N LEU A 410 4.81 21.79 -0.36
CA LEU A 410 4.62 21.67 1.08
C LEU A 410 3.43 22.53 1.60
N PRO A 411 3.27 23.82 1.21
CA PRO A 411 2.09 24.61 1.55
C PRO A 411 0.78 23.99 1.05
N CYS A 412 0.72 23.51 -0.20
CA CYS A 412 -0.45 22.84 -0.75
C CYS A 412 -0.78 21.55 0.03
N PHE A 413 0.23 20.75 0.35
CA PHE A 413 0.05 19.56 1.16
C PHE A 413 -0.54 19.88 2.54
N ILE A 414 0.06 20.85 3.26
CA ILE A 414 -0.44 21.29 4.58
C ILE A 414 -1.88 21.80 4.46
N GLY A 415 -2.19 22.60 3.42
CA GLY A 415 -3.53 23.15 3.18
C GLY A 415 -4.58 22.05 2.92
N ILE A 416 -4.26 21.07 2.07
CA ILE A 416 -5.16 19.94 1.77
C ILE A 416 -5.39 19.10 3.02
N MET A 417 -4.34 18.78 3.78
CA MET A 417 -4.47 17.99 5.00
C MET A 417 -5.20 18.73 6.10
N ALA A 418 -4.95 20.02 6.26
CA ALA A 418 -5.70 20.85 7.20
C ALA A 418 -7.19 20.89 6.85
N LEU A 419 -7.54 21.01 5.56
CA LEU A 419 -8.91 20.95 5.09
C LEU A 419 -9.55 19.58 5.38
N VAL A 420 -8.87 18.47 5.06
CA VAL A 420 -9.36 17.11 5.34
C VAL A 420 -9.60 16.91 6.83
N PHE A 421 -8.66 17.29 7.69
CA PHE A 421 -8.81 17.17 9.14
C PHE A 421 -9.90 18.09 9.69
N TRP A 422 -10.01 19.32 9.19
CA TRP A 422 -11.06 20.24 9.59
C TRP A 422 -12.46 19.72 9.21
N LEU A 423 -12.65 19.18 8.01
CA LEU A 423 -13.90 18.57 7.59
C LEU A 423 -14.21 17.30 8.40
N THR A 424 -13.21 16.47 8.68
CA THR A 424 -13.38 15.21 9.41
C THR A 424 -13.69 15.41 10.87
N PHE A 425 -12.90 16.24 11.57
CA PHE A 425 -13.00 16.39 13.03
C PHE A 425 -13.81 17.62 13.47
N GLY A 426 -13.98 18.62 12.61
CA GLY A 426 -14.64 19.87 12.96
C GLY A 426 -16.05 20.03 12.39
N VAL A 427 -16.36 19.42 11.25
CA VAL A 427 -17.64 19.68 10.56
C VAL A 427 -18.43 18.39 10.34
N ILE A 428 -18.04 17.59 9.35
CA ILE A 428 -18.85 16.43 8.89
C ILE A 428 -18.80 15.30 9.92
N GLY A 429 -17.61 14.86 10.28
CA GLY A 429 -17.43 13.75 11.20
C GLY A 429 -17.94 14.08 12.60
N ALA A 430 -17.73 15.30 13.08
CA ALA A 430 -18.25 15.76 14.37
C ALA A 430 -19.80 15.78 14.36
N ALA A 431 -20.44 16.42 13.38
CA ALA A 431 -21.90 16.49 13.30
C ALA A 431 -22.56 15.10 13.20
N LEU A 432 -21.97 14.18 12.41
CA LEU A 432 -22.46 12.80 12.32
C LEU A 432 -22.23 12.01 13.61
N SER A 433 -21.12 12.27 14.32
CA SER A 433 -20.82 11.67 15.62
C SER A 433 -21.82 12.15 16.69
N ASP A 434 -22.09 13.45 16.73
CA ASP A 434 -23.05 14.03 17.66
C ASP A 434 -24.47 13.47 17.44
N LEU A 435 -24.88 13.35 16.16
CA LEU A 435 -26.16 12.76 15.79
C LEU A 435 -26.26 11.29 16.23
N LEU A 436 -25.20 10.52 16.02
CA LEU A 436 -25.16 9.11 16.43
C LEU A 436 -25.15 8.98 17.96
N THR A 437 -24.43 9.84 18.66
CA THR A 437 -24.39 9.90 20.13
C THR A 437 -25.77 10.19 20.70
N LEU A 438 -26.52 11.15 20.14
CA LEU A 438 -27.91 11.40 20.53
C LEU A 438 -28.79 10.14 20.37
N GLY A 439 -28.61 9.38 19.29
CA GLY A 439 -29.30 8.11 19.07
C GLY A 439 -28.92 7.05 20.12
N ILE A 440 -27.62 6.92 20.41
CA ILE A 440 -27.10 5.98 21.43
C ILE A 440 -27.64 6.36 22.82
N ASP A 441 -27.60 7.62 23.18
CA ASP A 441 -28.09 8.13 24.45
C ASP A 441 -29.60 7.88 24.60
N ALA A 442 -30.38 8.07 23.56
CA ALA A 442 -31.80 7.79 23.55
C ALA A 442 -32.10 6.29 23.81
N VAL A 443 -31.33 5.40 23.15
CA VAL A 443 -31.46 3.94 23.36
C VAL A 443 -30.99 3.55 24.76
N THR A 444 -29.89 4.12 25.24
CA THR A 444 -29.35 3.87 26.58
C THR A 444 -30.35 4.33 27.66
N ASN A 445 -30.93 5.53 27.55
CA ASN A 445 -31.95 6.04 28.46
C ASN A 445 -33.23 5.18 28.43
N ALA A 446 -33.64 4.72 27.25
CA ALA A 446 -34.79 3.82 27.14
C ALA A 446 -34.54 2.46 27.83
N ALA A 447 -33.32 1.92 27.67
CA ALA A 447 -32.90 0.71 28.34
C ALA A 447 -32.80 0.88 29.87
N ASP A 448 -32.26 2.00 30.33
CA ASP A 448 -32.16 2.39 31.73
C ASP A 448 -33.55 2.46 32.41
N HIS A 449 -34.48 3.17 31.78
CA HIS A 449 -35.85 3.25 32.24
C HIS A 449 -36.56 1.88 32.26
N ALA A 450 -36.35 1.05 31.24
CA ALA A 450 -36.95 -0.30 31.18
C ALA A 450 -36.40 -1.22 32.26
N LEU A 451 -35.08 -1.21 32.49
CA LEU A 451 -34.42 -2.03 33.50
C LEU A 451 -34.81 -1.59 34.93
N THR A 452 -34.90 -0.28 35.16
CA THR A 452 -35.35 0.31 36.40
C THR A 452 -36.83 -0.04 36.67
N ALA A 453 -37.69 0.06 35.67
CA ALA A 453 -39.10 -0.31 35.81
C ALA A 453 -39.30 -1.83 36.07
N TYR A 454 -38.42 -2.68 35.52
CA TYR A 454 -38.43 -4.14 35.77
C TYR A 454 -37.89 -4.49 37.16
N GLY A 455 -37.16 -3.58 37.85
CA GLY A 455 -36.58 -3.79 39.16
C GLY A 455 -35.43 -4.79 39.19
N ILE A 456 -34.57 -4.78 38.14
CA ILE A 456 -33.44 -5.71 38.03
C ILE A 456 -32.39 -5.42 39.12
N ASN A 457 -31.58 -6.45 39.45
CA ASN A 457 -30.47 -6.31 40.42
C ASN A 457 -29.56 -5.12 40.04
N PRO A 458 -29.23 -4.19 40.97
CA PRO A 458 -28.41 -3.00 40.71
C PRO A 458 -27.06 -3.30 40.03
N VAL A 459 -26.43 -4.41 40.33
CA VAL A 459 -25.16 -4.82 39.73
C VAL A 459 -25.36 -5.19 38.25
N VAL A 460 -26.44 -5.90 37.93
CA VAL A 460 -26.76 -6.25 36.54
C VAL A 460 -27.17 -5.01 35.76
N HIS A 461 -27.90 -4.09 36.40
CA HIS A 461 -28.25 -2.81 35.84
C HIS A 461 -27.00 -2.00 35.46
N SER A 462 -26.05 -1.83 36.40
CA SER A 462 -24.78 -1.15 36.13
C SER A 462 -23.94 -1.88 35.04
N LEU A 463 -23.91 -3.23 35.04
CA LEU A 463 -23.25 -3.98 33.97
C LEU A 463 -23.82 -3.62 32.58
N VAL A 464 -25.13 -3.58 32.48
CA VAL A 464 -25.78 -3.29 31.19
C VAL A 464 -25.57 -1.85 30.79
N ILE A 465 -25.84 -0.90 31.68
CA ILE A 465 -25.77 0.54 31.33
C ILE A 465 -24.32 1.03 31.29
N ASP A 466 -23.55 0.87 32.34
CA ASP A 466 -22.19 1.44 32.47
C ASP A 466 -21.14 0.55 31.83
N GLY A 467 -21.32 -0.78 31.82
CA GLY A 467 -20.40 -1.73 31.21
C GLY A 467 -20.65 -1.89 29.70
N ILE A 468 -21.87 -2.24 29.29
CA ILE A 468 -22.19 -2.60 27.90
C ILE A 468 -22.55 -1.37 27.07
N PHE A 469 -23.60 -0.63 27.46
CA PHE A 469 -24.07 0.53 26.64
C PHE A 469 -23.04 1.63 26.59
N ALA A 470 -22.41 2.00 27.70
CA ALA A 470 -21.35 3.01 27.71
C ALA A 470 -20.15 2.56 26.89
N GLY A 471 -19.72 1.29 27.00
CA GLY A 471 -18.61 0.75 26.22
C GLY A 471 -18.87 0.66 24.72
N VAL A 472 -20.01 0.10 24.34
CA VAL A 472 -20.46 0.02 22.93
C VAL A 472 -20.70 1.41 22.36
N GLY A 473 -21.36 2.29 23.14
CA GLY A 473 -21.67 3.67 22.74
C GLY A 473 -20.41 4.47 22.43
N SER A 474 -19.37 4.36 23.25
CA SER A 474 -18.12 5.08 23.03
C SER A 474 -17.42 4.64 21.73
N VAL A 475 -17.46 3.34 21.38
CA VAL A 475 -16.89 2.85 20.11
C VAL A 475 -17.70 3.32 18.90
N LEU A 476 -19.02 3.21 18.98
CA LEU A 476 -19.92 3.60 17.88
C LEU A 476 -19.88 5.10 17.62
N SER A 477 -19.76 5.95 18.66
CA SER A 477 -19.71 7.40 18.50
C SER A 477 -18.52 7.88 17.65
N PHE A 478 -17.40 7.15 17.62
CA PHE A 478 -16.24 7.46 16.79
C PHE A 478 -16.33 6.93 15.36
N LEU A 479 -17.25 6.00 15.08
CA LEU A 479 -17.38 5.39 13.76
C LEU A 479 -17.60 6.41 12.63
N PRO A 480 -18.48 7.42 12.76
CA PRO A 480 -18.67 8.41 11.71
C PRO A 480 -17.42 9.23 11.41
N VAL A 481 -16.65 9.59 12.42
CA VAL A 481 -15.38 10.31 12.25
C VAL A 481 -14.38 9.45 11.45
N ILE A 482 -14.26 8.16 11.79
CA ILE A 482 -13.38 7.22 11.10
C ILE A 482 -13.83 7.02 9.66
N VAL A 483 -15.12 6.84 9.40
CA VAL A 483 -15.70 6.69 8.07
C VAL A 483 -15.43 7.93 7.21
N THR A 484 -15.64 9.12 7.78
CA THR A 484 -15.37 10.40 7.11
C THR A 484 -13.89 10.58 6.78
N LEU A 485 -13.00 10.19 7.70
CA LEU A 485 -11.56 10.21 7.45
C LEU A 485 -11.17 9.28 6.29
N PHE A 486 -11.66 8.04 6.31
CA PHE A 486 -11.41 7.09 5.22
C PHE A 486 -11.98 7.55 3.89
N PHE A 487 -13.13 8.22 3.89
CA PHE A 487 -13.72 8.82 2.69
C PHE A 487 -12.73 9.79 2.02
N PHE A 488 -12.21 10.76 2.77
CA PHE A 488 -11.26 11.73 2.21
C PHE A 488 -9.93 11.09 1.83
N LEU A 489 -9.41 10.16 2.65
CA LEU A 489 -8.17 9.47 2.34
C LEU A 489 -8.29 8.62 1.07
N SER A 490 -9.42 7.92 0.87
CA SER A 490 -9.68 7.16 -0.35
C SER A 490 -9.72 8.05 -1.59
N ILE A 491 -10.33 9.23 -1.47
CA ILE A 491 -10.31 10.21 -2.58
C ILE A 491 -8.87 10.64 -2.90
N LEU A 492 -8.06 10.94 -1.89
CA LEU A 492 -6.67 11.35 -2.09
C LEU A 492 -5.81 10.22 -2.67
N GLU A 493 -6.08 8.96 -2.29
CA GLU A 493 -5.41 7.77 -2.80
C GLU A 493 -5.80 7.52 -4.27
N ASP A 494 -7.09 7.41 -4.55
CA ASP A 494 -7.63 7.10 -5.87
C ASP A 494 -7.31 8.20 -6.90
N THR A 495 -7.26 9.47 -6.47
CA THR A 495 -6.84 10.58 -7.35
C THR A 495 -5.35 10.54 -7.70
N GLY A 496 -4.53 9.70 -7.07
CA GLY A 496 -3.08 9.66 -7.26
C GLY A 496 -2.30 10.75 -6.53
N TYR A 497 -2.96 11.56 -5.69
CA TYR A 497 -2.29 12.63 -4.91
C TYR A 497 -1.30 12.05 -3.90
N MET A 498 -1.63 10.91 -3.27
CA MET A 498 -0.75 10.27 -2.28
C MET A 498 0.60 9.83 -2.87
N ALA A 499 0.64 9.44 -4.15
CA ALA A 499 1.89 9.13 -4.84
C ALA A 499 2.79 10.38 -4.94
N ARG A 500 2.21 11.56 -5.22
CA ARG A 500 2.95 12.84 -5.27
C ARG A 500 3.49 13.24 -3.91
N VAL A 501 2.70 13.04 -2.87
CA VAL A 501 3.14 13.28 -1.48
C VAL A 501 4.33 12.38 -1.14
N ALA A 502 4.28 11.09 -1.48
CA ALA A 502 5.40 10.17 -1.28
C ALA A 502 6.65 10.62 -2.05
N PHE A 503 6.49 11.08 -3.30
CA PHE A 503 7.56 11.63 -4.13
C PHE A 503 8.21 12.86 -3.48
N VAL A 504 7.42 13.82 -2.99
CA VAL A 504 7.92 15.05 -2.34
C VAL A 504 8.64 14.74 -1.04
N MET A 505 8.15 13.76 -0.27
CA MET A 505 8.64 13.46 1.09
C MET A 505 9.79 12.45 1.13
N ASP A 506 10.14 11.78 0.01
CA ASP A 506 11.13 10.69 0.00
C ASP A 506 12.50 11.13 0.53
N GLN A 507 13.01 12.26 0.09
CA GLN A 507 14.31 12.76 0.53
C GLN A 507 14.38 13.01 2.05
N LEU A 508 13.28 13.55 2.62
CA LEU A 508 13.21 13.83 4.06
C LEU A 508 13.18 12.53 4.87
N LEU A 509 12.33 11.59 4.48
CA LEU A 509 12.16 10.33 5.21
C LEU A 509 13.38 9.41 5.08
N ARG A 510 14.08 9.43 3.96
CA ARG A 510 15.30 8.66 3.75
C ARG A 510 16.42 9.07 4.74
N ARG A 511 16.49 10.35 5.16
CA ARG A 511 17.44 10.76 6.20
C ARG A 511 17.24 10.01 7.51
N VAL A 512 15.99 9.69 7.84
CA VAL A 512 15.65 8.91 9.05
C VAL A 512 15.55 7.41 8.79
N GLY A 513 15.84 6.95 7.55
CA GLY A 513 15.91 5.53 7.19
C GLY A 513 14.60 4.92 6.69
N LEU A 514 13.65 5.72 6.23
CA LEU A 514 12.36 5.32 5.67
C LEU A 514 12.24 5.72 4.20
N SER A 515 11.40 5.01 3.44
CA SER A 515 11.00 5.43 2.10
C SER A 515 9.87 6.47 2.14
N GLY A 516 9.71 7.24 1.07
CA GLY A 516 8.65 8.25 0.95
C GLY A 516 7.24 7.69 1.13
N ARG A 517 7.01 6.43 0.75
CA ARG A 517 5.73 5.73 0.94
C ARG A 517 5.33 5.59 2.41
N SER A 518 6.30 5.52 3.34
CA SER A 518 6.04 5.44 4.79
C SER A 518 5.36 6.69 5.35
N PHE A 519 5.43 7.81 4.61
CA PHE A 519 4.79 9.06 5.05
C PHE A 519 3.28 8.96 5.16
N VAL A 520 2.64 8.23 4.23
CA VAL A 520 1.18 8.09 4.17
C VAL A 520 0.61 7.44 5.45
N PRO A 521 1.07 6.25 5.89
CA PRO A 521 0.67 5.67 7.18
C PRO A 521 0.95 6.58 8.38
N MET A 522 2.11 7.25 8.41
CA MET A 522 2.44 8.16 9.50
C MET A 522 1.49 9.36 9.57
N LEU A 523 1.10 9.89 8.42
CA LEU A 523 0.12 10.98 8.31
C LEU A 523 -1.26 10.56 8.84
N ILE A 524 -1.75 9.38 8.44
CA ILE A 524 -2.99 8.80 8.94
C ILE A 524 -2.94 8.67 10.47
N GLY A 525 -1.75 8.45 11.04
CA GLY A 525 -1.51 8.35 12.48
C GLY A 525 -1.91 9.59 13.28
N PHE A 526 -1.89 10.78 12.69
CA PHE A 526 -2.42 11.99 13.32
C PHE A 526 -3.95 11.95 13.47
N GLY A 527 -4.65 11.22 12.64
CA GLY A 527 -6.07 10.96 12.80
C GLY A 527 -6.33 9.81 13.78
N CYS A 528 -5.87 8.61 13.43
CA CYS A 528 -6.04 7.40 14.24
C CYS A 528 -4.90 6.40 13.98
N SER A 529 -4.30 5.87 15.06
CA SER A 529 -3.20 4.90 14.96
C SER A 529 -3.63 3.54 14.40
N VAL A 530 -4.90 3.12 14.55
CA VAL A 530 -5.40 1.83 14.06
C VAL A 530 -5.32 1.75 12.53
N PRO A 531 -6.00 2.64 11.77
CA PRO A 531 -5.90 2.63 10.32
C PRO A 531 -4.48 2.93 9.82
N ALA A 532 -3.72 3.73 10.54
CA ALA A 532 -2.33 4.02 10.20
C ALA A 532 -1.46 2.76 10.21
N ILE A 533 -1.57 1.93 11.24
CA ILE A 533 -0.86 0.65 11.33
C ILE A 533 -1.33 -0.31 10.23
N MET A 534 -2.64 -0.38 9.96
CA MET A 534 -3.18 -1.21 8.88
C MET A 534 -2.72 -0.76 7.50
N ALA A 535 -2.59 0.55 7.28
CA ALA A 535 -2.10 1.11 6.01
C ALA A 535 -0.63 0.75 5.71
N THR A 536 0.15 0.33 6.71
CA THR A 536 1.55 -0.11 6.47
C THR A 536 1.66 -1.35 5.59
N ARG A 537 0.57 -2.06 5.32
CA ARG A 537 0.52 -3.19 4.37
C ARG A 537 0.87 -2.80 2.94
N THR A 538 0.63 -1.53 2.58
CA THR A 538 0.96 -1.02 1.24
C THR A 538 2.46 -0.80 1.03
N LEU A 539 3.27 -0.99 2.08
CA LEU A 539 4.72 -0.87 2.01
C LEU A 539 5.33 -2.19 1.55
N SER A 540 6.06 -2.16 0.45
CA SER A 540 6.71 -3.32 -0.17
C SER A 540 7.86 -3.89 0.66
N SER A 541 8.47 -3.10 1.54
CA SER A 541 9.58 -3.52 2.41
C SER A 541 9.09 -3.91 3.80
N ASP A 542 9.37 -5.14 4.22
CA ASP A 542 9.11 -5.63 5.58
C ASP A 542 9.85 -4.78 6.64
N ARG A 543 11.06 -4.29 6.31
CA ARG A 543 11.83 -3.36 7.13
C ARG A 543 11.10 -2.03 7.34
N ASP A 544 10.71 -1.37 6.23
CA ASP A 544 10.03 -0.08 6.27
C ASP A 544 8.66 -0.21 6.95
N ARG A 545 7.95 -1.31 6.69
CA ARG A 545 6.68 -1.64 7.34
C ARG A 545 6.83 -1.75 8.86
N LYS A 546 7.75 -2.57 9.35
CA LYS A 546 7.98 -2.74 10.79
C LYS A 546 8.42 -1.44 11.45
N MET A 547 9.32 -0.70 10.79
CA MET A 547 9.81 0.58 11.30
C MET A 547 8.68 1.62 11.36
N THR A 548 7.82 1.69 10.34
CA THR A 548 6.65 2.60 10.31
C THR A 548 5.64 2.24 11.41
N ILE A 549 5.37 0.94 11.65
CA ILE A 549 4.49 0.50 12.76
C ILE A 549 5.03 0.99 14.10
N LEU A 550 6.35 0.89 14.33
CA LEU A 550 6.99 1.35 15.58
C LEU A 550 6.92 2.87 15.76
N LEU A 551 6.90 3.64 14.66
CA LEU A 551 6.88 5.10 14.67
C LEU A 551 5.46 5.69 14.74
N THR A 552 4.47 4.99 14.22
CA THR A 552 3.07 5.46 14.19
C THR A 552 2.53 5.94 15.56
N PRO A 553 2.79 5.29 16.70
CA PRO A 553 2.28 5.75 18.00
C PRO A 553 2.83 7.10 18.49
N PHE A 554 3.93 7.59 17.94
CA PHE A 554 4.47 8.93 18.25
C PHE A 554 3.62 10.04 17.64
N MET A 555 2.82 9.74 16.61
CA MET A 555 1.88 10.68 16.03
C MET A 555 0.70 10.87 16.98
N SER A 556 0.37 12.13 17.24
CA SER A 556 -0.72 12.47 18.17
C SER A 556 -2.08 12.24 17.50
N CYS A 557 -2.77 11.15 17.84
CA CYS A 557 -4.10 10.87 17.30
C CYS A 557 -5.19 11.77 17.93
N SER A 558 -6.35 11.88 17.26
CA SER A 558 -7.48 12.69 17.69
C SER A 558 -8.02 12.37 19.09
N ALA A 559 -7.96 11.11 19.51
CA ALA A 559 -8.40 10.67 20.84
C ALA A 559 -7.57 11.25 22.01
N LYS A 560 -6.39 11.81 21.75
CA LYS A 560 -5.57 12.53 22.73
C LYS A 560 -6.01 13.99 22.90
N LEU A 561 -6.72 14.58 21.92
CA LEU A 561 -7.16 15.99 21.97
C LEU A 561 -8.00 16.35 23.18
N PRO A 562 -8.99 15.54 23.64
CA PRO A 562 -9.74 15.85 24.84
C PRO A 562 -8.86 16.00 26.09
N ILE A 563 -7.80 15.18 26.21
CA ILE A 563 -6.84 15.27 27.32
C ILE A 563 -6.10 16.62 27.25
N TYR A 564 -5.62 16.99 26.06
CA TYR A 564 -4.92 18.25 25.86
C TYR A 564 -5.83 19.45 26.13
N ALA A 565 -7.08 19.39 25.66
CA ALA A 565 -8.08 20.44 25.89
C ALA A 565 -8.39 20.62 27.39
N LEU A 566 -8.61 19.53 28.14
CA LEU A 566 -8.87 19.57 29.57
C LEU A 566 -7.72 20.25 30.32
N PHE A 567 -6.50 19.75 30.16
CA PHE A 567 -5.33 20.27 30.89
C PHE A 567 -4.93 21.68 30.43
N THR A 568 -4.97 21.96 29.14
CA THR A 568 -4.65 23.32 28.67
C THR A 568 -5.68 24.35 29.13
N THR A 569 -6.95 23.95 29.26
CA THR A 569 -8.01 24.83 29.78
C THR A 569 -7.89 25.06 31.28
N ALA A 570 -7.49 24.03 32.04
CA ALA A 570 -7.35 24.11 33.50
C ALA A 570 -6.10 24.91 33.92
N PHE A 571 -4.96 24.77 33.23
CA PHE A 571 -3.67 25.27 33.70
C PHE A 571 -3.08 26.43 32.90
N PHE A 572 -3.59 26.72 31.68
CA PHE A 572 -2.99 27.75 30.83
C PHE A 572 -3.95 28.85 30.42
N PRO A 573 -3.49 30.13 30.41
CA PRO A 573 -4.25 31.26 29.87
C PRO A 573 -4.62 31.01 28.39
N ARG A 574 -5.74 31.56 27.96
CA ARG A 574 -6.31 31.37 26.60
C ARG A 574 -5.29 31.58 25.47
N GLN A 575 -4.42 32.58 25.60
CA GLN A 575 -3.40 32.93 24.61
C GLN A 575 -2.29 31.85 24.42
N TRP A 576 -1.99 31.03 25.44
CA TRP A 576 -0.95 30.02 25.40
C TRP A 576 -1.47 28.61 25.07
N ARG A 577 -2.77 28.37 25.12
CA ARG A 577 -3.37 27.04 24.91
C ARG A 577 -2.97 26.44 23.56
N ALA A 578 -3.11 27.25 22.48
CA ALA A 578 -2.73 26.82 21.13
C ALA A 578 -1.24 26.53 21.02
N VAL A 579 -0.39 27.35 21.66
CA VAL A 579 1.08 27.18 21.65
C VAL A 579 1.45 25.87 22.34
N VAL A 580 0.88 25.55 23.50
CA VAL A 580 1.13 24.30 24.21
C VAL A 580 0.68 23.09 23.36
N MET A 581 -0.50 23.17 22.75
CA MET A 581 -1.00 22.10 21.87
C MET A 581 -0.07 21.85 20.67
N VAL A 582 0.35 22.90 19.96
CA VAL A 582 1.32 22.79 18.85
C VAL A 582 2.66 22.23 19.35
N GLY A 583 3.13 22.70 20.53
CA GLY A 583 4.35 22.20 21.17
C GLY A 583 4.29 20.70 21.44
N LEU A 584 3.15 20.17 21.89
CA LEU A 584 2.96 18.72 22.09
C LEU A 584 3.07 17.95 20.76
N TYR A 585 2.41 18.43 19.69
CA TYR A 585 2.52 17.79 18.37
C TYR A 585 3.98 17.76 17.88
N LEU A 586 4.68 18.90 18.00
CA LEU A 586 6.11 18.97 17.63
C LEU A 586 6.97 18.05 18.49
N THR A 587 6.72 17.95 19.78
CA THR A 587 7.41 17.01 20.68
C THR A 587 7.24 15.56 20.22
N GLY A 588 6.03 15.15 19.86
CA GLY A 588 5.77 13.82 19.30
C GLY A 588 6.56 13.54 18.03
N ILE A 589 6.58 14.49 17.09
CA ILE A 589 7.33 14.39 15.83
C ILE A 589 8.83 14.27 16.11
N VAL A 590 9.39 15.14 16.97
CA VAL A 590 10.82 15.13 17.31
C VAL A 590 11.21 13.81 17.98
N CYS A 591 10.43 13.33 18.95
CA CYS A 591 10.68 12.03 19.58
C CYS A 591 10.60 10.88 18.56
N GLY A 592 9.66 10.93 17.63
CA GLY A 592 9.56 9.97 16.53
C GLY A 592 10.78 9.96 15.63
N ILE A 593 11.28 11.14 15.24
CA ILE A 593 12.50 11.29 14.43
C ILE A 593 13.72 10.75 15.18
N LEU A 594 13.90 11.11 16.45
CA LEU A 594 15.00 10.63 17.27
C LEU A 594 14.97 9.11 17.42
N TYR A 595 13.80 8.55 17.67
CA TYR A 595 13.62 7.10 17.76
C TYR A 595 13.88 6.41 16.40
N ALA A 596 13.46 6.99 15.29
CA ALA A 596 13.74 6.47 13.95
C ALA A 596 15.26 6.42 13.69
N LEU A 597 16.01 7.46 14.08
CA LEU A 597 17.46 7.48 13.96
C LEU A 597 18.11 6.38 14.81
N VAL A 598 17.64 6.17 16.04
CA VAL A 598 18.11 5.07 16.89
C VAL A 598 17.85 3.71 16.23
N LEU A 599 16.66 3.50 15.68
CA LEU A 599 16.32 2.26 14.96
C LEU A 599 17.18 2.04 13.72
N LYS A 600 17.45 3.10 12.94
CA LYS A 600 18.34 3.07 11.77
C LYS A 600 19.76 2.65 12.14
N LEU A 601 20.26 3.16 13.26
CA LEU A 601 21.65 2.87 13.71
C LEU A 601 21.79 1.49 14.38
N THR A 602 20.70 0.95 14.94
CA THR A 602 20.74 -0.28 15.75
C THR A 602 20.17 -1.49 15.03
N ARG A 603 18.84 -1.57 14.93
CA ARG A 603 18.12 -2.77 14.52
C ARG A 603 17.84 -2.86 13.02
N TYR A 604 17.60 -1.71 12.38
CA TYR A 604 17.22 -1.60 10.97
C TYR A 604 18.31 -0.89 10.16
N LYS A 605 19.53 -1.45 10.22
CA LYS A 605 20.66 -0.97 9.44
C LYS A 605 20.43 -1.18 7.94
N GLY A 606 21.04 -0.36 7.10
CA GLY A 606 20.94 -0.41 5.65
C GLY A 606 20.10 0.74 5.08
N GLU A 607 20.07 0.83 3.76
CA GLU A 607 19.28 1.82 3.04
C GLU A 607 17.83 1.36 2.85
N PRO A 608 16.86 2.29 2.81
CA PRO A 608 15.49 1.95 2.45
C PRO A 608 15.43 1.45 1.00
N VAL A 609 14.43 0.62 0.72
CA VAL A 609 14.19 0.08 -0.64
C VAL A 609 14.21 1.22 -1.67
N PRO A 610 14.81 0.99 -2.85
CA PRO A 610 14.82 1.95 -3.93
C PRO A 610 13.43 2.49 -4.24
N PHE A 611 13.36 3.79 -4.47
CA PHE A 611 12.09 4.45 -4.78
C PHE A 611 11.96 4.54 -6.29
N VAL A 612 11.49 3.44 -6.88
CA VAL A 612 11.10 3.40 -8.29
C VAL A 612 9.58 3.36 -8.33
N MET A 613 8.94 4.41 -8.80
CA MET A 613 7.49 4.53 -8.79
C MET A 613 7.00 5.33 -9.99
N GLU A 614 5.87 4.91 -10.54
CA GLU A 614 5.12 5.72 -11.49
C GLU A 614 4.23 6.72 -10.77
N LEU A 615 4.11 7.91 -11.34
CA LEU A 615 3.10 8.88 -10.94
C LEU A 615 1.86 8.71 -11.83
N PRO A 616 0.78 8.07 -11.34
CA PRO A 616 -0.41 7.84 -12.13
C PRO A 616 -1.07 9.18 -12.51
N ASN A 617 -1.73 9.27 -13.66
CA ASN A 617 -2.53 10.43 -14.00
C ASN A 617 -3.62 10.69 -12.97
N TYR A 618 -3.95 11.98 -12.72
CA TYR A 618 -5.06 12.31 -11.83
C TYR A 618 -6.38 11.83 -12.42
N ARG A 619 -7.07 10.99 -11.66
CA ARG A 619 -8.39 10.45 -12.02
C ARG A 619 -9.41 10.77 -10.93
N PHE A 620 -10.64 11.07 -11.31
CA PHE A 620 -11.74 11.16 -10.34
C PHE A 620 -12.18 9.76 -9.96
N PRO A 621 -12.22 9.44 -8.64
CA PRO A 621 -12.67 8.13 -8.20
C PRO A 621 -14.16 7.92 -8.49
N SER A 622 -14.55 6.68 -8.80
CA SER A 622 -15.96 6.36 -8.95
C SER A 622 -16.65 6.33 -7.59
N ALA A 623 -17.84 6.93 -7.48
CA ALA A 623 -18.61 6.95 -6.23
C ALA A 623 -18.90 5.52 -5.71
N ARG A 624 -19.06 4.55 -6.61
CA ARG A 624 -19.30 3.15 -6.26
C ARG A 624 -18.07 2.51 -5.64
N SER A 625 -16.87 2.72 -6.20
CA SER A 625 -15.61 2.18 -5.67
C SER A 625 -15.30 2.78 -4.30
N VAL A 626 -15.43 4.09 -4.15
CA VAL A 626 -15.26 4.77 -2.86
C VAL A 626 -16.25 4.24 -1.81
N GLY A 627 -17.52 4.09 -2.16
CA GLY A 627 -18.54 3.53 -1.27
C GLY A 627 -18.25 2.10 -0.82
N GLN A 628 -17.80 1.24 -1.73
CA GLN A 628 -17.41 -0.14 -1.39
C GLN A 628 -16.19 -0.17 -0.48
N LEU A 629 -15.15 0.62 -0.78
CA LEU A 629 -13.94 0.69 0.03
C LEU A 629 -14.23 1.20 1.45
N ILE A 630 -15.09 2.23 1.57
CA ILE A 630 -15.53 2.75 2.88
C ILE A 630 -16.26 1.67 3.66
N TRP A 631 -17.18 0.95 3.02
CA TRP A 631 -17.95 -0.13 3.66
C TRP A 631 -17.03 -1.26 4.15
N GLU A 632 -16.08 -1.69 3.33
CA GLU A 632 -15.10 -2.70 3.73
C GLU A 632 -14.26 -2.24 4.94
N LYS A 633 -13.75 -1.02 4.92
CA LYS A 633 -12.96 -0.45 6.02
C LYS A 633 -13.80 -0.26 7.29
N ALA A 634 -15.03 0.23 7.17
CA ALA A 634 -15.96 0.38 8.29
C ALA A 634 -16.33 -0.97 8.90
N LYS A 635 -16.64 -1.98 8.08
CA LYS A 635 -16.94 -3.34 8.51
C LYS A 635 -15.75 -3.98 9.23
N ASP A 636 -14.55 -3.84 8.67
CA ASP A 636 -13.31 -4.34 9.27
C ASP A 636 -13.04 -3.69 10.63
N PHE A 637 -13.26 -2.38 10.75
CA PHE A 637 -13.12 -1.67 12.01
C PHE A 637 -14.14 -2.17 13.04
N LEU A 638 -15.43 -2.25 12.66
CA LEU A 638 -16.48 -2.75 13.54
C LEU A 638 -16.20 -4.17 14.04
N GLN A 639 -15.87 -5.09 13.15
CA GLN A 639 -15.65 -6.48 13.53
C GLN A 639 -14.42 -6.67 14.43
N LYS A 640 -13.35 -5.94 14.18
CA LYS A 640 -12.04 -6.15 14.84
C LYS A 640 -11.85 -5.28 16.08
N ALA A 641 -12.17 -3.98 15.97
CA ALA A 641 -12.01 -3.06 17.10
C ALA A 641 -13.11 -3.22 18.14
N PHE A 642 -14.36 -3.38 17.69
CA PHE A 642 -15.53 -3.51 18.58
C PHE A 642 -15.37 -4.66 19.59
N THR A 643 -15.04 -5.86 19.13
CA THR A 643 -14.91 -7.03 20.03
C THR A 643 -13.85 -6.83 21.11
N ILE A 644 -12.70 -6.28 20.73
CA ILE A 644 -11.58 -6.09 21.65
C ILE A 644 -11.88 -4.98 22.67
N ILE A 645 -12.44 -3.86 22.19
CA ILE A 645 -12.76 -2.73 23.05
C ILE A 645 -13.93 -3.12 23.99
N PHE A 646 -14.94 -3.81 23.47
CA PHE A 646 -16.06 -4.31 24.28
C PHE A 646 -15.58 -5.18 25.46
N VAL A 647 -14.75 -6.19 25.18
CA VAL A 647 -14.21 -7.06 26.25
C VAL A 647 -13.37 -6.24 27.24
N ALA A 648 -12.55 -5.31 26.73
CA ALA A 648 -11.74 -4.46 27.60
C ALA A 648 -12.59 -3.53 28.47
N THR A 649 -13.70 -2.98 27.95
CA THR A 649 -14.60 -2.12 28.71
C THR A 649 -15.34 -2.87 29.80
N VAL A 650 -15.84 -4.07 29.50
CA VAL A 650 -16.49 -4.94 30.50
C VAL A 650 -15.49 -5.31 31.61
N LEU A 651 -14.23 -5.59 31.24
CA LEU A 651 -13.18 -5.87 32.24
C LEU A 651 -12.90 -4.65 33.12
N ILE A 652 -12.79 -3.45 32.54
CA ILE A 652 -12.58 -2.21 33.32
C ILE A 652 -13.79 -1.92 34.19
N TRP A 653 -15.02 -2.08 33.70
CA TRP A 653 -16.23 -1.95 34.54
C TRP A 653 -16.16 -2.90 35.72
N PHE A 654 -15.79 -4.17 35.50
CA PHE A 654 -15.65 -5.14 36.62
C PHE A 654 -14.62 -4.67 37.65
N LEU A 655 -13.46 -4.21 37.22
CA LEU A 655 -12.40 -3.71 38.09
C LEU A 655 -12.79 -2.41 38.84
N GLN A 656 -13.67 -1.58 38.25
CA GLN A 656 -14.17 -0.37 38.91
C GLN A 656 -15.29 -0.61 39.90
N THR A 657 -16.11 -1.66 39.66
CA THR A 657 -17.33 -1.91 40.46
C THR A 657 -17.07 -2.75 41.70
N PHE A 658 -16.05 -3.62 41.65
CA PHE A 658 -15.83 -4.59 42.72
C PHE A 658 -14.56 -4.32 43.55
N ASP A 659 -14.63 -4.67 44.85
CA ASP A 659 -13.48 -4.75 45.75
C ASP A 659 -12.78 -6.12 45.66
N THR A 660 -11.74 -6.35 46.50
CA THR A 660 -11.02 -7.62 46.60
C THR A 660 -11.87 -8.79 47.11
N ARG A 661 -13.05 -8.52 47.67
CA ARG A 661 -14.00 -9.52 48.20
C ARG A 661 -15.23 -9.68 47.28
N LEU A 662 -15.21 -9.07 46.10
CA LEU A 662 -16.30 -9.03 45.12
C LEU A 662 -17.59 -8.37 45.64
N ASN A 663 -17.48 -7.45 46.63
CA ASN A 663 -18.56 -6.55 46.97
C ASN A 663 -18.56 -5.33 46.08
N VAL A 664 -19.73 -4.72 45.88
CA VAL A 664 -19.83 -3.42 45.21
C VAL A 664 -19.09 -2.39 46.03
N ALA A 665 -18.12 -1.74 45.41
CA ALA A 665 -17.17 -0.84 46.06
C ALA A 665 -17.38 0.62 45.62
N ALA A 666 -17.02 1.54 46.53
CA ALA A 666 -16.83 2.92 46.13
C ALA A 666 -15.60 3.07 45.20
N PRO A 667 -15.51 4.10 44.34
CA PRO A 667 -14.41 4.24 43.37
C PRO A 667 -13.01 4.18 43.97
N ASP A 668 -12.83 4.63 45.21
CA ASP A 668 -11.56 4.65 45.96
C ASP A 668 -11.15 3.29 46.56
N THR A 669 -12.09 2.36 46.78
CA THR A 669 -11.86 1.03 47.32
C THR A 669 -11.93 -0.07 46.25
N SER A 670 -12.12 0.26 45.03
CA SER A 670 -12.24 -0.67 43.90
C SER A 670 -10.94 -1.40 43.60
N LEU A 671 -11.03 -2.58 42.95
CA LEU A 671 -9.87 -3.31 42.41
C LEU A 671 -8.98 -2.43 41.53
N LEU A 672 -9.61 -1.57 40.72
CA LEU A 672 -8.89 -0.66 39.82
C LEU A 672 -8.11 0.41 40.62
N ALA A 673 -8.69 0.94 41.72
CA ALA A 673 -7.99 1.87 42.58
C ALA A 673 -6.80 1.22 43.28
N LEU A 674 -6.95 -0.06 43.70
CA LEU A 674 -5.85 -0.84 44.29
C LEU A 674 -4.71 -1.02 43.27
N ILE A 675 -5.01 -1.41 42.03
CA ILE A 675 -3.99 -1.53 40.96
C ILE A 675 -3.36 -0.15 40.68
N GLY A 676 -4.17 0.91 40.64
CA GLY A 676 -3.70 2.27 40.50
C GLY A 676 -2.72 2.69 41.60
N SER A 677 -3.00 2.32 42.84
CA SER A 677 -2.12 2.61 43.99
C SER A 677 -0.79 1.85 43.93
N TRP A 678 -0.77 0.62 43.39
CA TRP A 678 0.46 -0.14 43.17
C TRP A 678 1.33 0.45 42.04
N VAL A 679 0.70 1.05 41.04
CA VAL A 679 1.39 1.66 39.89
C VAL A 679 1.84 3.09 40.20
N ALA A 680 1.14 3.82 41.08
CA ALA A 680 1.42 5.23 41.41
C ALA A 680 2.88 5.54 41.78
N PRO A 681 3.62 4.69 42.51
CA PRO A 681 5.02 4.95 42.84
C PRO A 681 5.93 5.12 41.63
N ILE A 682 5.59 4.49 40.49
CA ILE A 682 6.37 4.62 39.23
C ILE A 682 6.32 6.05 38.71
N PHE A 683 5.25 6.80 38.99
CA PHE A 683 5.04 8.16 38.50
C PHE A 683 5.47 9.24 39.53
N LYS A 684 5.87 8.88 40.76
CA LYS A 684 6.40 9.84 41.75
C LYS A 684 7.59 10.66 41.22
N PRO A 685 8.59 10.04 40.51
CA PRO A 685 9.70 10.79 39.95
C PRO A 685 9.31 11.78 38.85
N LEU A 686 8.10 11.66 38.30
CA LEU A 686 7.54 12.54 37.27
C LEU A 686 6.69 13.70 37.84
N GLY A 687 6.51 13.74 39.18
CA GLY A 687 5.75 14.76 39.85
C GLY A 687 4.22 14.54 39.92
N PHE A 688 3.70 13.38 39.47
CA PHE A 688 2.27 13.04 39.51
C PHE A 688 1.99 11.61 40.00
N GLY A 689 2.53 11.25 41.16
CA GLY A 689 2.39 9.92 41.80
C GLY A 689 1.07 9.69 42.55
N ASP A 690 -0.05 10.23 42.12
CA ASP A 690 -1.39 10.02 42.67
C ASP A 690 -2.03 8.77 42.06
N TRP A 691 -2.71 7.96 42.91
CA TRP A 691 -3.39 6.73 42.47
C TRP A 691 -4.51 7.00 41.46
N ARG A 692 -5.21 8.15 41.54
CA ARG A 692 -6.28 8.57 40.62
C ARG A 692 -5.72 8.80 39.22
N VAL A 693 -4.56 9.42 39.11
CA VAL A 693 -3.85 9.64 37.86
C VAL A 693 -3.41 8.31 37.25
N SER A 694 -2.87 7.40 38.08
CA SER A 694 -2.45 6.07 37.63
C SER A 694 -3.65 5.25 37.13
N THR A 695 -4.77 5.29 37.85
CA THR A 695 -6.04 4.68 37.44
C THR A 695 -6.52 5.20 36.10
N ALA A 696 -6.50 6.53 35.89
CA ALA A 696 -6.87 7.14 34.63
C ALA A 696 -5.93 6.75 33.48
N LEU A 697 -4.64 6.59 33.71
CA LEU A 697 -3.70 6.10 32.70
C LEU A 697 -3.95 4.63 32.33
N ILE A 698 -4.37 3.79 33.28
CA ILE A 698 -4.73 2.39 33.05
C ILE A 698 -6.00 2.31 32.18
N THR A 699 -7.04 3.07 32.53
CA THR A 699 -8.27 3.14 31.70
C THR A 699 -7.99 3.73 30.32
N GLY A 700 -7.11 4.72 30.21
CA GLY A 700 -6.64 5.31 28.96
C GLY A 700 -5.86 4.36 28.04
N PHE A 701 -5.51 3.17 28.52
CA PHE A 701 -4.99 2.10 27.66
C PHE A 701 -6.11 1.47 26.81
N THR A 702 -7.32 1.37 27.33
CA THR A 702 -8.46 0.86 26.53
C THR A 702 -8.84 1.85 25.43
N ALA A 703 -9.10 3.08 25.82
CA ALA A 703 -9.41 4.20 24.92
C ALA A 703 -8.83 5.49 25.52
N LYS A 704 -8.15 6.30 24.73
CA LYS A 704 -7.41 7.48 25.25
C LYS A 704 -8.30 8.52 25.93
N GLU A 705 -9.49 8.73 25.42
CA GLU A 705 -10.49 9.63 25.99
C GLU A 705 -10.96 9.21 27.39
N SER A 706 -10.85 7.93 27.73
CA SER A 706 -11.21 7.42 29.07
C SER A 706 -10.34 8.01 30.19
N VAL A 707 -9.17 8.57 29.88
CA VAL A 707 -8.38 9.34 30.84
C VAL A 707 -9.17 10.50 31.42
N VAL A 708 -9.85 11.26 30.53
CA VAL A 708 -10.64 12.43 30.91
C VAL A 708 -11.84 12.02 31.74
N SER A 709 -12.65 11.07 31.25
CA SER A 709 -13.85 10.62 31.95
C SER A 709 -13.51 10.00 33.32
N THR A 710 -12.47 9.18 33.41
CA THR A 710 -12.03 8.60 34.70
C THR A 710 -11.58 9.69 35.68
N LEU A 711 -10.76 10.66 35.24
CA LEU A 711 -10.34 11.75 36.12
C LEU A 711 -11.55 12.59 36.57
N THR A 712 -12.48 12.90 35.67
CA THR A 712 -13.69 13.66 36.00
C THR A 712 -14.55 12.93 37.04
N VAL A 713 -14.76 11.61 36.89
CA VAL A 713 -15.49 10.79 37.86
C VAL A 713 -14.77 10.75 39.21
N LEU A 714 -13.46 10.50 39.22
CA LEU A 714 -12.67 10.42 40.47
C LEU A 714 -12.51 11.78 41.18
N LEU A 715 -12.78 12.88 40.52
CA LEU A 715 -12.80 14.24 41.06
C LEU A 715 -14.21 14.74 41.37
N GLY A 716 -15.24 13.88 41.28
CA GLY A 716 -16.63 14.24 41.59
C GLY A 716 -17.24 15.25 40.66
N GLY A 717 -16.76 15.35 39.39
CA GLY A 717 -17.22 16.32 38.39
C GLY A 717 -16.57 17.70 38.45
N ASP A 718 -15.78 17.97 39.49
CA ASP A 718 -15.11 19.29 39.66
C ASP A 718 -13.72 19.26 38.99
N THR A 719 -13.65 19.88 37.80
CA THR A 719 -12.37 20.04 37.07
C THR A 719 -11.39 21.00 37.75
N ALA A 720 -11.87 21.90 38.67
CA ALA A 720 -10.98 22.75 39.44
C ALA A 720 -10.14 21.96 40.42
N ALA A 721 -10.61 20.80 40.87
CA ALA A 721 -9.85 19.88 41.71
C ALA A 721 -8.58 19.30 41.06
N LEU A 722 -8.42 19.44 39.73
CA LEU A 722 -7.15 19.10 39.05
C LEU A 722 -5.98 19.93 39.58
N SER A 723 -6.21 21.17 39.99
CA SER A 723 -5.20 22.06 40.55
C SER A 723 -4.66 21.59 41.91
N THR A 724 -5.37 20.68 42.61
CA THR A 724 -4.87 20.04 43.85
C THR A 724 -3.88 18.91 43.58
N MET A 725 -3.91 18.35 42.36
CA MET A 725 -3.08 17.20 42.00
C MET A 725 -1.91 17.57 41.09
N PHE A 726 -2.05 18.63 40.32
CA PHE A 726 -1.05 19.08 39.37
C PHE A 726 -0.72 20.57 39.55
N THR A 727 0.54 20.89 39.43
CA THR A 727 0.99 22.26 39.16
C THR A 727 0.94 22.49 37.64
N PRO A 728 0.96 23.73 37.12
CA PRO A 728 1.05 23.98 35.68
C PRO A 728 2.21 23.26 35.01
N PHE A 729 3.34 23.10 35.70
CA PHE A 729 4.51 22.40 35.22
C PHE A 729 4.33 20.87 35.19
N THR A 730 3.85 20.26 36.28
CA THR A 730 3.58 18.81 36.30
C THR A 730 2.45 18.43 35.35
N ALA A 731 1.53 19.35 35.04
CA ALA A 731 0.55 19.17 33.98
C ALA A 731 1.21 19.05 32.59
N VAL A 732 2.25 19.84 32.28
CA VAL A 732 3.06 19.67 31.04
C VAL A 732 3.75 18.30 31.02
N VAL A 733 4.37 17.90 32.12
CA VAL A 733 5.04 16.58 32.22
C VAL A 733 4.04 15.44 31.97
N PHE A 734 2.85 15.53 32.56
CA PHE A 734 1.76 14.58 32.33
C PHE A 734 1.30 14.58 30.87
N LEU A 735 1.13 15.73 30.24
CA LEU A 735 0.78 15.84 28.83
C LEU A 735 1.84 15.22 27.93
N VAL A 736 3.13 15.44 28.20
CA VAL A 736 4.23 14.80 27.46
C VAL A 736 4.20 13.28 27.66
N PHE A 737 3.94 12.81 28.87
CA PHE A 737 3.81 11.39 29.13
C PHE A 737 2.63 10.79 28.36
N THR A 738 1.43 11.41 28.43
CA THR A 738 0.22 10.93 27.75
C THR A 738 0.32 11.02 26.22
N LEU A 739 1.12 11.94 25.70
CA LEU A 739 1.45 12.01 24.27
C LEU A 739 2.20 10.75 23.81
N LEU A 740 3.20 10.29 24.57
CA LEU A 740 4.17 9.29 24.13
C LEU A 740 3.87 7.87 24.65
N TYR A 741 3.05 7.70 25.70
CA TYR A 741 2.81 6.38 26.27
C TYR A 741 1.98 5.48 25.35
N THR A 742 1.93 4.20 25.70
CA THR A 742 1.35 3.12 24.87
C THR A 742 0.12 3.52 24.06
N PRO A 743 -0.04 3.08 22.82
CA PRO A 743 -1.27 3.27 22.03
C PRO A 743 -2.46 2.54 22.67
N CYS A 744 -3.68 2.81 22.23
CA CYS A 744 -4.89 2.13 22.71
C CYS A 744 -4.87 0.63 22.37
N VAL A 745 -5.65 -0.17 23.11
CA VAL A 745 -5.76 -1.63 22.92
C VAL A 745 -6.04 -2.01 21.47
N ALA A 746 -6.91 -1.27 20.77
CA ALA A 746 -7.21 -1.50 19.36
C ALA A 746 -5.96 -1.34 18.46
N ALA A 747 -5.13 -0.33 18.72
CA ALA A 747 -3.89 -0.11 17.96
C ALA A 747 -2.83 -1.20 18.29
N VAL A 748 -2.75 -1.67 19.52
CA VAL A 748 -1.89 -2.80 19.90
C VAL A 748 -2.34 -4.09 19.22
N ALA A 749 -3.65 -4.31 19.11
CA ALA A 749 -4.21 -5.46 18.40
C ALA A 749 -3.92 -5.40 16.89
N ALA A 750 -4.02 -4.19 16.28
CA ALA A 750 -3.59 -3.98 14.90
C ALA A 750 -2.08 -4.25 14.74
N ALA A 751 -1.25 -3.73 15.64
CA ALA A 751 0.20 -3.98 15.63
C ALA A 751 0.53 -5.47 15.79
N LYS A 752 -0.17 -6.21 16.65
CA LYS A 752 -0.01 -7.66 16.78
C LYS A 752 -0.27 -8.38 15.47
N ARG A 753 -1.31 -7.99 14.76
CA ARG A 753 -1.68 -8.59 13.47
C ARG A 753 -0.64 -8.28 12.38
N GLU A 754 -0.21 -7.01 12.27
CA GLU A 754 0.73 -6.58 11.23
C GLU A 754 2.17 -7.06 11.50
N LEU A 755 2.56 -7.20 12.77
CA LEU A 755 3.88 -7.75 13.15
C LEU A 755 3.89 -9.29 13.21
N GLY A 756 2.73 -9.95 13.10
CA GLY A 756 2.60 -11.40 13.15
C GLY A 756 2.95 -12.04 14.53
N SER A 757 3.20 -11.24 15.57
CA SER A 757 3.69 -11.73 16.86
C SER A 757 3.13 -10.97 18.04
N ALA A 758 2.55 -11.70 19.02
CA ALA A 758 2.10 -11.11 20.28
C ALA A 758 3.28 -10.56 21.11
N LYS A 759 4.45 -11.20 21.05
CA LYS A 759 5.67 -10.74 21.75
C LYS A 759 6.15 -9.41 21.17
N ALA A 760 6.11 -9.26 19.84
CA ALA A 760 6.48 -8.02 19.18
C ALA A 760 5.52 -6.87 19.55
N ALA A 761 4.20 -7.13 19.59
CA ALA A 761 3.21 -6.13 20.02
C ALA A 761 3.37 -5.73 21.49
N ALA A 762 3.62 -6.69 22.39
CA ALA A 762 3.97 -6.39 23.79
C ALA A 762 5.25 -5.56 23.88
N GLY A 763 6.25 -5.86 23.03
CA GLY A 763 7.48 -5.06 22.91
C GLY A 763 7.21 -3.60 22.52
N VAL A 764 6.23 -3.34 21.64
CA VAL A 764 5.80 -1.96 21.29
C VAL A 764 5.24 -1.24 22.53
N VAL A 765 4.39 -1.90 23.32
CA VAL A 765 3.80 -1.31 24.55
C VAL A 765 4.90 -0.96 25.54
N VAL A 766 5.79 -1.91 25.85
CA VAL A 766 6.89 -1.70 26.82
C VAL A 766 7.82 -0.59 26.36
N MET A 767 8.19 -0.59 25.08
CA MET A 767 9.06 0.42 24.49
C MET A 767 8.42 1.81 24.58
N GLN A 768 7.15 1.95 24.18
CA GLN A 768 6.43 3.23 24.22
C GLN A 768 6.29 3.76 25.64
N CYS A 769 5.92 2.93 26.62
CA CYS A 769 5.86 3.31 28.03
C CYS A 769 7.24 3.74 28.56
N GLY A 770 8.30 3.01 28.17
CA GLY A 770 9.66 3.33 28.59
C GLY A 770 10.13 4.68 28.02
N ILE A 771 9.91 4.93 26.72
CA ILE A 771 10.26 6.22 26.11
C ILE A 771 9.44 7.35 26.73
N ALA A 772 8.13 7.15 26.91
CA ALA A 772 7.27 8.15 27.55
C ALA A 772 7.76 8.53 28.96
N TRP A 773 8.15 7.53 29.73
CA TRP A 773 8.67 7.73 31.08
C TRP A 773 10.00 8.49 31.07
N VAL A 774 10.95 8.07 30.22
CA VAL A 774 12.27 8.72 30.12
C VAL A 774 12.14 10.16 29.64
N VAL A 775 11.35 10.43 28.59
CA VAL A 775 11.17 11.79 28.08
C VAL A 775 10.48 12.68 29.10
N ALA A 776 9.40 12.19 29.75
CA ALA A 776 8.72 12.93 30.80
C ALA A 776 9.63 13.21 32.00
N PHE A 777 10.48 12.25 32.40
CA PHE A 777 11.47 12.43 33.44
C PHE A 777 12.52 13.50 33.09
N VAL A 778 13.04 13.46 31.86
CA VAL A 778 13.97 14.49 31.38
C VAL A 778 13.32 15.88 31.40
N VAL A 779 12.07 16.00 30.93
CA VAL A 779 11.32 17.26 31.01
C VAL A 779 11.15 17.72 32.45
N HIS A 780 10.80 16.79 33.37
CA HIS A 780 10.66 17.09 34.78
C HIS A 780 11.98 17.60 35.40
N CYS A 781 13.10 16.90 35.14
CA CYS A 781 14.44 17.32 35.63
C CYS A 781 14.87 18.70 35.10
N ILE A 782 14.64 18.94 33.79
CA ILE A 782 14.97 20.25 33.17
C ILE A 782 14.15 21.37 33.82
N GLY A 783 12.87 21.17 33.99
CA GLY A 783 12.00 22.18 34.61
C GLY A 783 12.32 22.43 36.07
N THR A 784 12.66 21.38 36.83
CA THR A 784 13.14 21.53 38.23
C THR A 784 14.43 22.34 38.30
N LEU A 785 15.39 22.10 37.41
CA LEU A 785 16.64 22.86 37.31
C LEU A 785 16.41 24.33 36.92
N LEU A 786 15.37 24.60 36.13
CA LEU A 786 14.98 25.95 35.72
C LEU A 786 14.08 26.66 36.76
N GLY A 787 13.73 26.01 37.87
CA GLY A 787 12.95 26.61 38.96
C GLY A 787 11.45 26.71 38.67
N PHE A 788 10.89 25.88 37.81
CA PHE A 788 9.44 25.83 37.49
C PHE A 788 8.64 24.91 38.45
N VAL A 789 9.20 24.40 39.51
CA VAL A 789 8.53 23.54 40.51
C VAL A 789 7.88 24.34 41.59
#